data_057d06525dc2bc0dc62b7f5c7ade0fcc
#
_entry.id   057d06525dc2bc0dc62b7f5c7ade0fcc
#
_cell.length_a   1.000
_cell.length_b   1.000
_cell.length_c   1.000
_cell.angle_alpha   90.00
_cell.angle_beta   90.00
_cell.angle_gamma   90.00
#
_symmetry.space_group_name_H-M   'P 1'
#
loop_
_entity.id
_entity.type
_entity.pdbx_description
1 polymer ?
#
loop_
_entity_poly.entity_id
_entity_poly.type
_entity_poly.pdbx_seq_one_letter_code
_entity_poly.pdbx_strand_id
1 'polypeptide(L)'
;MLSSFALPSHLLERCLFHQGPKVENPIFVLYWMRGSIRLDECPTFDVARLISDSLKLPLLVYQGIDERYPHASYRHHRFLMEGAADIANRAEELGVDFLVHISRDKHREPVLRDLSLQSAIVVTDLMDLNPWKKWTESLTKYNSVIEVDSSCVLPRTVFGKSLDRPFRFKDATKKKFRQRVSLNWPEINKKIIRLPPNWKPPFTPVDIRKELSTDGGRKILSSCNIDPTVVPVTDFLGGYRAAISHWEKWCERGLTTYHKTRNNAANRYGVSGMSPYIHYGMIAVTKIAREASEIGGKGSEKFLDELLIFREHAQHHCHKLVEPMNWNHLPEWAKISWDERVFTSNEKSPYILEFGESGDILWDSTQIGLIRHGVMHNNVRMTWGKAFANWIKDPKKAMNTSLIFNNRYALDGRDPNSIAGVMWCFGLFDRSFSPFDMITGNVRKRTTDTHQSRINLERYRDWTEKSTLGKKLKIGIIGGGISGSFAAMLLQKLGHEVTIWDKGRGASGRLSSKKVANDFFIQVGTKSLDSLPKWLERYVAEWIRLDLVKMNEKSLIPNKSLNEIIKHLNENVEVNYGCKVISLDEQDDSVKITVDNKDSLRNYHYDRVIVALPIEQAIDICSSLELEIFGESESTWVVWGPSDNNHNIPENWESYYHSIDSGILEIRIKNDDI
;
A
#
# COMPACT_ATOMS: atom_id res chain seq x y z
N MET A 1 -14.34 15.30 -33.35
CA MET A 1 -13.61 14.02 -33.44
C MET A 1 -14.36 12.85 -32.81
N LEU A 2 -14.91 12.91 -31.57
CA LEU A 2 -15.68 11.77 -31.01
C LEU A 2 -16.86 11.35 -31.89
N SER A 3 -17.56 12.29 -32.50
CA SER A 3 -18.70 12.03 -33.42
C SER A 3 -18.30 11.26 -34.66
N SER A 4 -17.01 11.29 -35.07
CA SER A 4 -16.53 10.55 -36.25
C SER A 4 -16.35 9.05 -36.04
N PHE A 5 -16.36 8.59 -34.78
CA PHE A 5 -16.15 7.16 -34.43
C PHE A 5 -17.47 6.37 -34.30
N ALA A 6 -18.64 7.01 -34.52
CA ALA A 6 -19.95 6.36 -34.43
C ALA A 6 -20.16 5.54 -33.13
N LEU A 7 -19.68 6.04 -32.02
CA LEU A 7 -19.85 5.39 -30.70
C LEU A 7 -21.31 5.33 -30.30
N PRO A 8 -21.82 4.21 -29.78
CA PRO A 8 -23.14 4.12 -29.17
C PRO A 8 -23.33 5.14 -28.04
N SER A 9 -24.53 5.65 -27.85
CA SER A 9 -24.82 6.71 -26.89
C SER A 9 -24.41 6.38 -25.44
N HIS A 10 -24.55 5.13 -25.01
CA HIS A 10 -24.19 4.67 -23.66
C HIS A 10 -22.65 4.65 -23.44
N LEU A 11 -21.85 4.61 -24.49
CA LEU A 11 -20.39 4.77 -24.42
C LEU A 11 -20.00 6.24 -24.60
N LEU A 12 -20.59 6.93 -25.58
CA LEU A 12 -20.28 8.33 -25.88
C LEU A 12 -20.51 9.23 -24.65
N GLU A 13 -21.60 9.00 -23.89
CA GLU A 13 -21.90 9.77 -22.67
C GLU A 13 -20.83 9.63 -21.56
N ARG A 14 -19.93 8.64 -21.67
CA ARG A 14 -18.84 8.37 -20.71
C ARG A 14 -17.51 8.98 -21.09
N CYS A 15 -17.40 9.51 -22.31
CA CYS A 15 -16.13 9.94 -22.90
C CYS A 15 -15.81 11.42 -22.62
N LEU A 16 -14.57 11.70 -22.29
CA LEU A 16 -13.94 13.03 -22.33
C LEU A 16 -12.80 12.99 -23.34
N PHE A 17 -12.81 13.92 -24.29
CA PHE A 17 -11.80 14.01 -25.33
C PHE A 17 -10.80 15.14 -25.03
N HIS A 18 -9.52 14.82 -25.08
CA HIS A 18 -8.40 15.75 -24.95
C HIS A 18 -7.63 15.77 -26.25
N GLN A 19 -7.61 16.92 -26.90
CA GLN A 19 -6.89 17.12 -28.15
C GLN A 19 -5.38 17.15 -27.90
N GLY A 20 -4.65 16.34 -28.64
CA GLY A 20 -3.20 16.34 -28.75
C GLY A 20 -2.74 16.36 -30.19
N PRO A 21 -1.42 16.28 -30.45
CA PRO A 21 -0.85 16.16 -31.78
C PRO A 21 -1.39 14.91 -32.51
N LYS A 22 -1.50 14.99 -33.81
CA LYS A 22 -1.81 13.83 -34.67
C LYS A 22 -0.53 13.05 -34.93
N VAL A 23 -0.55 11.75 -34.70
CA VAL A 23 0.56 10.85 -35.03
C VAL A 23 0.46 10.47 -36.52
N GLU A 24 1.54 10.61 -37.26
CA GLU A 24 1.65 10.17 -38.63
C GLU A 24 1.94 8.66 -38.71
N ASN A 25 1.25 7.95 -39.62
CA ASN A 25 1.40 6.50 -39.80
C ASN A 25 1.29 5.67 -38.50
N PRO A 26 0.19 5.81 -37.75
CA PRO A 26 0.02 5.08 -36.50
C PRO A 26 -0.12 3.57 -36.78
N ILE A 27 0.38 2.76 -35.84
CA ILE A 27 0.39 1.30 -35.96
C ILE A 27 -0.84 0.68 -35.32
N PHE A 28 -1.35 1.26 -34.20
CA PHE A 28 -2.44 0.71 -33.42
C PHE A 28 -3.28 1.79 -32.72
N VAL A 29 -4.40 1.37 -32.14
CA VAL A 29 -5.13 2.10 -31.10
C VAL A 29 -4.61 1.59 -29.75
N LEU A 30 -4.23 2.50 -28.84
CA LEU A 30 -3.71 2.15 -27.52
C LEU A 30 -4.82 2.24 -26.47
N TYR A 31 -5.12 1.11 -25.79
CA TYR A 31 -5.84 1.16 -24.52
C TYR A 31 -4.85 1.13 -23.36
N TRP A 32 -4.67 2.27 -22.72
CA TRP A 32 -3.91 2.35 -21.48
C TRP A 32 -4.80 1.98 -20.29
N MET A 33 -4.72 0.73 -19.84
CA MET A 33 -5.47 0.16 -18.72
C MET A 33 -4.88 0.60 -17.38
N ARG A 34 -5.70 1.22 -16.50
CA ARG A 34 -5.25 1.69 -15.19
C ARG A 34 -6.31 1.61 -14.07
N GLY A 35 -7.56 1.97 -14.33
CA GLY A 35 -8.66 2.00 -13.37
C GLY A 35 -9.76 0.98 -13.63
N SER A 36 -9.63 0.20 -14.69
CA SER A 36 -10.57 -0.87 -15.08
C SER A 36 -9.80 -2.11 -15.49
N ILE A 37 -9.29 -2.84 -14.49
CA ILE A 37 -8.50 -4.07 -14.72
C ILE A 37 -9.45 -5.23 -15.02
N ARG A 38 -10.15 -5.11 -16.16
CA ARG A 38 -11.09 -6.10 -16.73
C ARG A 38 -11.29 -5.83 -18.21
N LEU A 39 -11.74 -6.83 -18.95
CA LEU A 39 -12.15 -6.71 -20.36
C LEU A 39 -13.65 -6.92 -20.55
N ASP A 40 -14.32 -7.53 -19.58
CA ASP A 40 -15.76 -7.80 -19.61
C ASP A 40 -16.54 -6.63 -19.00
N GLU A 41 -17.67 -6.24 -19.62
CA GLU A 41 -18.47 -5.06 -19.25
C GLU A 41 -17.58 -3.83 -18.97
N CYS A 42 -16.62 -3.56 -19.86
CA CYS A 42 -15.63 -2.50 -19.69
C CYS A 42 -15.82 -1.38 -20.71
N PRO A 43 -16.43 -0.25 -20.33
CA PRO A 43 -16.66 0.88 -21.25
C PRO A 43 -15.40 1.34 -21.96
N THR A 44 -14.25 1.40 -21.27
CA THR A 44 -12.98 1.86 -21.84
C THR A 44 -12.49 0.90 -22.91
N PHE A 45 -12.54 -0.41 -22.65
CA PHE A 45 -12.16 -1.42 -23.64
C PHE A 45 -13.09 -1.42 -24.85
N ASP A 46 -14.40 -1.27 -24.64
CA ASP A 46 -15.40 -1.22 -25.69
C ASP A 46 -15.20 0.00 -26.61
N VAL A 47 -14.92 1.17 -26.04
CA VAL A 47 -14.57 2.38 -26.80
C VAL A 47 -13.30 2.16 -27.62
N ALA A 48 -12.24 1.62 -27.01
CA ALA A 48 -10.98 1.34 -27.72
C ALA A 48 -11.19 0.36 -28.87
N ARG A 49 -11.98 -0.71 -28.67
CA ARG A 49 -12.31 -1.71 -29.66
C ARG A 49 -13.09 -1.13 -30.84
N LEU A 50 -14.11 -0.30 -30.58
CA LEU A 50 -14.89 0.35 -31.63
C LEU A 50 -14.06 1.36 -32.44
N ILE A 51 -13.16 2.09 -31.81
CA ILE A 51 -12.25 3.00 -32.49
C ILE A 51 -11.24 2.21 -33.32
N SER A 52 -10.68 1.12 -32.81
CA SER A 52 -9.81 0.21 -33.57
C SER A 52 -10.52 -0.34 -34.81
N ASP A 53 -11.76 -0.80 -34.69
CA ASP A 53 -12.55 -1.28 -35.83
C ASP A 53 -12.84 -0.14 -36.85
N SER A 54 -13.18 1.05 -36.36
CA SER A 54 -13.44 2.22 -37.22
C SER A 54 -12.22 2.65 -38.03
N LEU A 55 -11.04 2.63 -37.40
CA LEU A 55 -9.78 3.01 -38.04
C LEU A 55 -9.11 1.86 -38.82
N LYS A 56 -9.60 0.63 -38.69
CA LYS A 56 -8.99 -0.59 -39.22
C LYS A 56 -7.55 -0.79 -38.77
N LEU A 57 -7.27 -0.42 -37.53
CA LEU A 57 -5.97 -0.55 -36.87
C LEU A 57 -5.99 -1.63 -35.78
N PRO A 58 -4.86 -2.29 -35.47
CA PRO A 58 -4.72 -3.17 -34.34
C PRO A 58 -5.13 -2.50 -33.03
N LEU A 59 -5.55 -3.31 -32.04
CA LEU A 59 -5.79 -2.88 -30.68
C LEU A 59 -4.71 -3.42 -29.76
N LEU A 60 -3.96 -2.53 -29.13
CA LEU A 60 -2.99 -2.87 -28.07
C LEU A 60 -3.54 -2.45 -26.72
N VAL A 61 -3.64 -3.39 -25.78
CA VAL A 61 -3.91 -3.14 -24.36
C VAL A 61 -2.58 -3.10 -23.61
N TYR A 62 -2.33 -2.03 -22.90
CA TYR A 62 -1.11 -1.82 -22.09
C TYR A 62 -1.45 -1.53 -20.64
N GLN A 63 -0.81 -2.26 -19.72
CA GLN A 63 -0.88 -1.99 -18.29
C GLN A 63 0.51 -1.70 -17.73
N GLY A 64 0.68 -0.51 -17.17
CA GLY A 64 1.88 -0.11 -16.44
C GLY A 64 1.66 -0.15 -14.94
N ILE A 65 2.51 -0.86 -14.21
CA ILE A 65 2.58 -0.86 -12.76
C ILE A 65 3.80 -0.03 -12.36
N ASP A 66 3.57 1.12 -11.71
CA ASP A 66 4.61 2.12 -11.49
C ASP A 66 5.01 2.21 -10.02
N GLU A 67 6.31 1.96 -9.75
CA GLU A 67 6.89 2.07 -8.39
C GLU A 67 6.81 3.49 -7.80
N ARG A 68 6.64 4.52 -8.63
CA ARG A 68 6.54 5.94 -8.22
C ARG A 68 5.14 6.32 -7.76
N TYR A 69 4.17 5.41 -7.86
CA TYR A 69 2.82 5.68 -7.39
C TYR A 69 2.82 5.91 -5.86
N PRO A 70 2.13 6.94 -5.34
CA PRO A 70 2.12 7.22 -3.91
C PRO A 70 1.66 6.02 -3.08
N HIS A 71 2.42 5.68 -2.03
CA HIS A 71 2.19 4.51 -1.19
C HIS A 71 2.28 3.16 -1.93
N ALA A 72 3.06 3.09 -3.03
CA ALA A 72 3.36 1.83 -3.69
C ALA A 72 4.02 0.85 -2.68
N SER A 73 3.55 -0.39 -2.69
CA SER A 73 3.99 -1.41 -1.74
C SER A 73 3.87 -2.81 -2.32
N TYR A 74 4.48 -3.80 -1.66
CA TYR A 74 4.35 -5.20 -2.05
C TYR A 74 2.88 -5.64 -2.13
N ARG A 75 2.04 -5.22 -1.18
CA ARG A 75 0.59 -5.50 -1.16
C ARG A 75 -0.11 -5.04 -2.43
N HIS A 76 0.05 -3.77 -2.77
CA HIS A 76 -0.65 -3.17 -3.90
C HIS A 76 -0.12 -3.66 -5.23
N HIS A 77 1.21 -3.81 -5.36
CA HIS A 77 1.83 -4.34 -6.57
C HIS A 77 1.43 -5.78 -6.81
N ARG A 78 1.47 -6.63 -5.76
CA ARG A 78 1.04 -8.03 -5.87
C ARG A 78 -0.42 -8.15 -6.32
N PHE A 79 -1.32 -7.38 -5.74
CA PHE A 79 -2.73 -7.38 -6.11
C PHE A 79 -2.96 -6.93 -7.57
N LEU A 80 -2.19 -5.93 -8.02
CA LEU A 80 -2.19 -5.49 -9.43
C LEU A 80 -1.62 -6.55 -10.37
N MET A 81 -0.55 -7.23 -9.98
CA MET A 81 0.06 -8.32 -10.77
C MET A 81 -0.90 -9.50 -10.94
N GLU A 82 -1.63 -9.87 -9.89
CA GLU A 82 -2.66 -10.91 -9.96
C GLU A 82 -3.80 -10.51 -10.92
N GLY A 83 -4.24 -9.25 -10.86
CA GLY A 83 -5.18 -8.69 -11.83
C GLY A 83 -4.66 -8.73 -13.26
N ALA A 84 -3.39 -8.36 -13.47
CA ALA A 84 -2.76 -8.39 -14.79
C ALA A 84 -2.66 -9.82 -15.36
N ALA A 85 -2.39 -10.82 -14.50
CA ALA A 85 -2.34 -12.22 -14.94
C ALA A 85 -3.73 -12.73 -15.38
N ASP A 86 -4.78 -12.32 -14.69
CA ASP A 86 -6.16 -12.65 -15.06
C ASP A 86 -6.54 -11.98 -16.41
N ILE A 87 -6.12 -10.71 -16.62
CA ILE A 87 -6.25 -10.01 -17.90
C ILE A 87 -5.48 -10.73 -19.01
N ALA A 88 -4.25 -11.20 -18.76
CA ALA A 88 -3.46 -11.91 -19.76
C ALA A 88 -4.19 -13.17 -20.29
N ASN A 89 -4.83 -13.92 -19.39
CA ASN A 89 -5.64 -15.06 -19.78
C ASN A 89 -6.86 -14.63 -20.61
N ARG A 90 -7.58 -13.62 -20.16
CA ARG A 90 -8.77 -13.13 -20.87
C ARG A 90 -8.45 -12.49 -22.22
N ALA A 91 -7.32 -11.78 -22.32
CA ALA A 91 -6.83 -11.21 -23.57
C ALA A 91 -6.51 -12.29 -24.62
N GLU A 92 -5.91 -13.40 -24.18
CA GLU A 92 -5.62 -14.54 -25.03
C GLU A 92 -6.93 -15.17 -25.58
N GLU A 93 -7.94 -15.38 -24.72
CA GLU A 93 -9.26 -15.86 -25.12
C GLU A 93 -9.95 -14.95 -26.15
N LEU A 94 -9.82 -13.63 -25.99
CA LEU A 94 -10.41 -12.64 -26.88
C LEU A 94 -9.57 -12.34 -28.14
N GLY A 95 -8.34 -12.86 -28.20
CA GLY A 95 -7.40 -12.59 -29.27
C GLY A 95 -6.93 -11.14 -29.35
N VAL A 96 -6.77 -10.46 -28.20
CA VAL A 96 -6.23 -9.10 -28.12
C VAL A 96 -4.80 -9.09 -27.60
N ASP A 97 -3.97 -8.20 -28.13
CA ASP A 97 -2.59 -8.05 -27.67
C ASP A 97 -2.56 -7.28 -26.35
N PHE A 98 -1.96 -7.88 -25.32
CA PHE A 98 -1.84 -7.32 -23.99
C PHE A 98 -0.38 -7.33 -23.53
N LEU A 99 0.12 -6.17 -23.10
CA LEU A 99 1.49 -6.00 -22.62
C LEU A 99 1.52 -5.41 -21.22
N VAL A 100 2.36 -5.98 -20.37
CA VAL A 100 2.59 -5.51 -19.00
C VAL A 100 3.99 -4.95 -18.86
N HIS A 101 4.10 -3.77 -18.25
CA HIS A 101 5.35 -3.17 -17.80
C HIS A 101 5.30 -2.93 -16.30
N ILE A 102 6.36 -3.33 -15.58
CA ILE A 102 6.56 -3.00 -14.16
C ILE A 102 7.78 -2.11 -14.08
N SER A 103 7.59 -0.85 -13.67
CA SER A 103 8.67 0.10 -13.46
C SER A 103 9.50 -0.35 -12.25
N ARG A 104 10.78 -0.59 -12.48
CA ARG A 104 11.74 -1.11 -11.51
C ARG A 104 13.17 -0.78 -11.94
N ASP A 105 14.16 -1.18 -11.16
CA ASP A 105 15.56 -0.97 -11.54
C ASP A 105 15.86 -1.51 -12.94
N LYS A 106 16.62 -0.72 -13.74
CA LYS A 106 16.95 -0.96 -15.16
C LYS A 106 15.75 -1.04 -16.13
N HIS A 107 14.53 -0.75 -15.66
CA HIS A 107 13.29 -0.78 -16.44
C HIS A 107 12.42 0.42 -16.09
N ARG A 108 12.96 1.65 -16.28
CA ARG A 108 12.27 2.94 -16.01
C ARG A 108 12.09 3.77 -17.28
N GLU A 109 12.05 3.09 -18.43
CA GLU A 109 11.82 3.69 -19.72
C GLU A 109 10.46 4.43 -19.74
N PRO A 110 10.30 5.49 -20.52
CA PRO A 110 9.03 6.21 -20.65
C PRO A 110 8.05 5.48 -21.60
N VAL A 111 7.77 4.21 -21.30
CA VAL A 111 7.03 3.24 -22.12
C VAL A 111 5.70 3.82 -22.64
N LEU A 112 4.92 4.45 -21.78
CA LEU A 112 3.62 5.01 -22.16
C LEU A 112 3.75 6.11 -23.23
N ARG A 113 4.77 6.97 -23.11
CA ARG A 113 5.08 7.98 -24.13
C ARG A 113 5.43 7.32 -25.46
N ASP A 114 6.31 6.34 -25.44
CA ASP A 114 6.85 5.72 -26.64
C ASP A 114 5.78 4.87 -27.36
N LEU A 115 4.85 4.26 -26.63
CA LEU A 115 3.67 3.63 -27.19
C LEU A 115 2.67 4.66 -27.75
N SER A 116 2.48 5.79 -27.06
CA SER A 116 1.56 6.83 -27.52
C SER A 116 1.98 7.44 -28.85
N LEU A 117 3.29 7.60 -29.08
CA LEU A 117 3.86 8.10 -30.35
C LEU A 117 3.69 7.14 -31.52
N GLN A 118 3.32 5.89 -31.28
CA GLN A 118 3.02 4.89 -32.33
C GLN A 118 1.50 4.65 -32.49
N SER A 119 0.68 5.22 -31.63
CA SER A 119 -0.76 4.99 -31.64
C SER A 119 -1.53 6.09 -32.36
N ALA A 120 -2.65 5.74 -32.99
CA ALA A 120 -3.57 6.70 -33.60
C ALA A 120 -4.24 7.59 -32.56
N ILE A 121 -4.54 7.00 -31.41
CA ILE A 121 -5.19 7.65 -30.26
C ILE A 121 -4.97 6.79 -29.02
N VAL A 122 -4.96 7.43 -27.85
CA VAL A 122 -4.94 6.73 -26.56
C VAL A 122 -6.32 6.76 -25.94
N VAL A 123 -6.84 5.60 -25.58
CA VAL A 123 -8.08 5.44 -24.79
C VAL A 123 -7.69 4.99 -23.38
N THR A 124 -8.24 5.60 -22.35
CA THR A 124 -7.88 5.29 -20.96
C THR A 124 -9.05 5.53 -20.02
N ASP A 125 -8.92 5.05 -18.78
CA ASP A 125 -9.94 5.25 -17.74
C ASP A 125 -9.92 6.69 -17.20
N LEU A 126 -11.09 7.26 -16.97
CA LEU A 126 -11.23 8.56 -16.30
C LEU A 126 -10.83 8.43 -14.82
N MET A 127 -9.74 9.10 -14.46
CA MET A 127 -9.17 9.07 -13.11
C MET A 127 -8.98 10.50 -12.58
N ASP A 128 -9.70 10.88 -11.52
CA ASP A 128 -9.80 12.25 -11.03
C ASP A 128 -8.69 12.65 -10.06
N LEU A 129 -7.93 11.69 -9.55
CA LEU A 129 -6.92 11.92 -8.53
C LEU A 129 -5.51 11.99 -9.11
N ASN A 130 -4.63 12.77 -8.49
CA ASN A 130 -3.21 12.74 -8.79
C ASN A 130 -2.57 11.44 -8.23
N PRO A 131 -1.58 10.86 -8.93
CA PRO A 131 -0.88 11.39 -10.11
C PRO A 131 -1.58 11.12 -11.46
N TRP A 132 -2.66 10.32 -11.49
CA TRP A 132 -3.31 9.87 -12.72
C TRP A 132 -3.73 11.02 -13.63
N LYS A 133 -4.35 12.06 -13.05
CA LYS A 133 -4.77 13.25 -13.78
C LYS A 133 -3.60 13.94 -14.47
N LYS A 134 -2.51 14.19 -13.72
CA LYS A 134 -1.29 14.80 -14.25
C LYS A 134 -0.64 13.95 -15.35
N TRP A 135 -0.70 12.63 -15.24
CA TRP A 135 -0.16 11.73 -16.26
C TRP A 135 -0.98 11.79 -17.56
N THR A 136 -2.31 11.87 -17.45
CA THR A 136 -3.17 12.10 -18.63
C THR A 136 -2.85 13.45 -19.28
N GLU A 137 -2.80 14.52 -18.52
CA GLU A 137 -2.45 15.87 -19.00
C GLU A 137 -1.06 15.88 -19.67
N SER A 138 -0.09 15.18 -19.12
CA SER A 138 1.25 15.06 -19.72
C SER A 138 1.22 14.28 -21.03
N LEU A 139 0.38 13.27 -21.14
CA LEU A 139 0.26 12.43 -22.34
C LEU A 139 -0.35 13.19 -23.53
N THR A 140 -1.22 14.17 -23.28
CA THR A 140 -1.81 15.01 -24.33
C THR A 140 -0.79 15.84 -25.11
N LYS A 141 0.44 15.97 -24.60
CA LYS A 141 1.54 16.60 -25.34
C LYS A 141 2.05 15.76 -26.52
N TYR A 142 1.75 14.47 -26.51
CA TYR A 142 2.26 13.49 -27.48
C TYR A 142 1.17 12.92 -28.37
N ASN A 143 -0.08 12.82 -27.90
CA ASN A 143 -1.18 12.26 -28.66
C ASN A 143 -2.53 12.75 -28.10
N SER A 144 -3.59 12.61 -28.89
CA SER A 144 -4.97 12.79 -28.43
C SER A 144 -5.37 11.65 -27.47
N VAL A 145 -6.11 11.99 -26.41
CA VAL A 145 -6.52 11.05 -25.36
C VAL A 145 -8.04 11.08 -25.19
N ILE A 146 -8.65 9.90 -25.11
CA ILE A 146 -10.05 9.74 -24.67
C ILE A 146 -10.04 9.12 -23.28
N GLU A 147 -10.52 9.85 -22.28
CA GLU A 147 -10.82 9.28 -20.95
C GLU A 147 -12.26 8.79 -20.92
N VAL A 148 -12.47 7.58 -20.38
CA VAL A 148 -13.79 6.93 -20.33
C VAL A 148 -14.15 6.59 -18.89
N ASP A 149 -15.33 7.02 -18.43
CA ASP A 149 -15.82 6.68 -17.09
C ASP A 149 -16.33 5.24 -17.01
N SER A 150 -15.50 4.34 -16.52
CA SER A 150 -15.80 2.94 -16.27
C SER A 150 -16.09 2.62 -14.80
N SER A 151 -16.09 3.64 -13.92
CA SER A 151 -16.15 3.48 -12.45
C SER A 151 -17.55 3.72 -11.89
N CYS A 152 -18.47 4.35 -12.64
CA CYS A 152 -19.78 4.75 -12.16
C CYS A 152 -20.91 4.17 -13.01
N VAL A 153 -22.03 3.83 -12.38
CA VAL A 153 -23.29 3.51 -13.07
C VAL A 153 -23.86 4.77 -13.71
N LEU A 154 -23.87 5.89 -13.00
CA LEU A 154 -24.16 7.20 -13.55
C LEU A 154 -22.85 7.91 -13.91
N PRO A 155 -22.53 8.06 -15.21
CA PRO A 155 -21.25 8.65 -15.59
C PRO A 155 -21.06 10.06 -15.02
N ARG A 156 -19.83 10.36 -14.57
CA ARG A 156 -19.44 11.67 -14.03
C ARG A 156 -19.56 12.77 -15.08
N THR A 157 -19.38 12.42 -16.34
CA THR A 157 -19.59 13.29 -17.52
C THR A 157 -21.04 13.71 -17.71
N VAL A 158 -22.01 12.87 -17.30
CA VAL A 158 -23.47 13.11 -17.46
C VAL A 158 -24.04 13.98 -16.35
N PHE A 159 -23.66 13.72 -15.10
CA PHE A 159 -24.19 14.47 -13.97
C PHE A 159 -23.21 15.54 -13.49
N GLY A 160 -22.00 15.14 -13.22
CA GLY A 160 -20.83 15.98 -12.97
C GLY A 160 -21.04 17.16 -12.02
N LYS A 161 -21.90 17.00 -10.99
CA LYS A 161 -22.15 18.02 -9.96
C LYS A 161 -21.63 17.53 -8.63
N SER A 162 -20.91 18.39 -7.90
CA SER A 162 -20.64 18.20 -6.49
C SER A 162 -21.82 18.71 -5.68
N LEU A 163 -22.40 17.87 -4.84
CA LEU A 163 -23.46 18.24 -3.91
C LEU A 163 -22.97 18.10 -2.48
N ASP A 164 -23.46 18.96 -1.60
CA ASP A 164 -23.00 19.07 -0.21
C ASP A 164 -23.41 17.87 0.68
N ARG A 165 -24.38 17.06 0.22
CA ARG A 165 -24.91 15.92 1.00
C ARG A 165 -25.32 14.74 0.12
N PRO A 166 -25.09 13.50 0.58
CA PRO A 166 -25.50 12.29 -0.15
C PRO A 166 -26.99 12.21 -0.45
N PHE A 167 -27.86 12.75 0.44
CA PHE A 167 -29.28 12.72 0.23
C PHE A 167 -29.77 13.70 -0.87
N ARG A 168 -29.10 14.83 -1.07
CA ARG A 168 -29.34 15.72 -2.20
C ARG A 168 -28.91 15.07 -3.49
N PHE A 169 -27.78 14.33 -3.45
CA PHE A 169 -27.34 13.54 -4.58
C PHE A 169 -28.35 12.44 -4.94
N LYS A 170 -28.88 11.70 -3.94
CA LYS A 170 -29.93 10.71 -4.15
C LYS A 170 -31.16 11.31 -4.84
N ASP A 171 -31.67 12.44 -4.34
CA ASP A 171 -32.84 13.08 -4.90
C ASP A 171 -32.63 13.55 -6.34
N ALA A 172 -31.46 14.10 -6.65
CA ALA A 172 -31.11 14.57 -7.98
C ALA A 172 -30.84 13.43 -8.99
N THR A 173 -30.49 12.23 -8.53
CA THR A 173 -30.01 11.14 -9.39
C THR A 173 -30.91 9.91 -9.43
N LYS A 174 -31.86 9.74 -8.49
CA LYS A 174 -32.71 8.53 -8.36
C LYS A 174 -33.37 8.07 -9.66
N LYS A 175 -33.86 9.01 -10.47
CA LYS A 175 -34.50 8.69 -11.77
C LYS A 175 -33.47 8.16 -12.77
N LYS A 176 -32.27 8.75 -12.78
CA LYS A 176 -31.17 8.35 -13.68
C LYS A 176 -30.63 6.97 -13.32
N PHE A 177 -30.51 6.64 -12.02
CA PHE A 177 -30.14 5.31 -11.57
C PHE A 177 -31.16 4.24 -11.93
N ARG A 178 -32.46 4.49 -11.68
CA ARG A 178 -33.53 3.55 -12.06
C ARG A 178 -33.52 3.17 -13.53
N GLN A 179 -33.13 4.11 -14.40
CA GLN A 179 -33.06 3.87 -15.85
C GLN A 179 -31.82 3.04 -16.25
N ARG A 180 -30.80 2.90 -15.38
CA ARG A 180 -29.52 2.28 -15.71
C ARG A 180 -29.25 0.96 -15.01
N VAL A 181 -29.75 0.80 -13.79
CA VAL A 181 -29.43 -0.34 -12.91
C VAL A 181 -29.83 -1.68 -13.50
N SER A 182 -30.98 -1.75 -14.19
CA SER A 182 -31.50 -3.00 -14.77
C SER A 182 -31.03 -3.27 -16.21
N LEU A 183 -30.22 -2.39 -16.80
CA LEU A 183 -29.79 -2.55 -18.18
C LEU A 183 -28.66 -3.56 -18.27
N ASN A 184 -28.82 -4.53 -19.17
CA ASN A 184 -27.72 -5.40 -19.56
C ASN A 184 -26.67 -4.59 -20.30
N TRP A 185 -25.40 -4.93 -20.08
CA TRP A 185 -24.31 -4.32 -20.84
C TRP A 185 -24.32 -4.88 -22.27
N PRO A 186 -24.40 -4.03 -23.30
CA PRO A 186 -24.45 -4.49 -24.69
C PRO A 186 -23.13 -5.15 -25.10
N GLU A 187 -23.22 -6.31 -25.73
CA GLU A 187 -22.06 -6.96 -26.32
C GLU A 187 -21.54 -6.23 -27.57
N ILE A 188 -20.24 -6.10 -27.67
CA ILE A 188 -19.56 -5.56 -28.85
C ILE A 188 -19.02 -6.70 -29.68
N ASN A 189 -19.76 -7.10 -30.72
CA ASN A 189 -19.37 -8.18 -31.64
C ASN A 189 -18.51 -7.65 -32.80
N LYS A 190 -17.33 -7.12 -32.50
CA LYS A 190 -16.36 -6.64 -33.50
C LYS A 190 -15.10 -7.50 -33.42
N LYS A 191 -14.57 -7.87 -34.60
CA LYS A 191 -13.29 -8.59 -34.67
C LYS A 191 -12.15 -7.69 -34.20
N ILE A 192 -11.31 -8.20 -33.33
CA ILE A 192 -10.09 -7.52 -32.89
C ILE A 192 -8.99 -7.79 -33.91
N ILE A 193 -8.32 -6.74 -34.33
CA ILE A 193 -7.16 -6.82 -35.23
C ILE A 193 -5.92 -6.91 -34.33
N ARG A 194 -5.10 -7.94 -34.60
CA ARG A 194 -3.83 -8.17 -33.89
C ARG A 194 -2.70 -7.32 -34.46
N LEU A 195 -1.71 -7.05 -33.64
CA LEU A 195 -0.48 -6.39 -34.06
C LEU A 195 0.26 -7.19 -35.15
N PRO A 196 0.97 -6.54 -36.06
CA PRO A 196 1.81 -7.23 -37.03
C PRO A 196 2.85 -8.12 -36.36
N PRO A 197 3.11 -9.35 -36.82
CA PRO A 197 4.04 -10.27 -36.18
C PRO A 197 5.48 -9.76 -36.05
N ASN A 198 5.89 -8.83 -36.91
CA ASN A 198 7.20 -8.21 -36.90
C ASN A 198 7.30 -6.94 -36.04
N TRP A 199 6.18 -6.46 -35.49
CA TRP A 199 6.21 -5.34 -34.58
C TRP A 199 6.86 -5.75 -33.23
N LYS A 200 7.72 -4.90 -32.72
CA LYS A 200 8.37 -5.12 -31.42
C LYS A 200 8.05 -3.97 -30.47
N PRO A 201 7.68 -4.25 -29.21
CA PRO A 201 7.46 -3.21 -28.22
C PRO A 201 8.75 -2.44 -27.92
N PRO A 202 8.67 -1.14 -27.59
CA PRO A 202 9.82 -0.30 -27.25
C PRO A 202 10.37 -0.57 -25.84
N PHE A 203 10.03 -1.69 -25.24
CA PHE A 203 10.46 -2.13 -23.90
C PHE A 203 10.39 -3.66 -23.82
N THR A 204 10.94 -4.24 -22.76
CA THR A 204 10.80 -5.68 -22.47
C THR A 204 9.54 -5.94 -21.64
N PRO A 205 8.46 -6.50 -22.23
CA PRO A 205 7.25 -6.85 -21.51
C PRO A 205 7.51 -7.90 -20.43
N VAL A 206 6.77 -7.81 -19.33
CA VAL A 206 6.83 -8.81 -18.25
C VAL A 206 5.85 -9.94 -18.55
N ASP A 207 6.33 -11.19 -18.56
CA ASP A 207 5.45 -12.35 -18.50
C ASP A 207 4.92 -12.52 -17.08
N ILE A 208 3.81 -11.84 -16.82
CA ILE A 208 3.24 -11.74 -15.47
C ILE A 208 2.79 -13.10 -14.92
N ARG A 209 2.35 -14.03 -15.78
CA ARG A 209 1.94 -15.38 -15.37
C ARG A 209 3.14 -16.18 -14.88
N LYS A 210 4.24 -16.11 -15.62
CA LYS A 210 5.50 -16.76 -15.25
C LYS A 210 6.04 -16.22 -13.93
N GLU A 211 6.12 -14.89 -13.78
CA GLU A 211 6.61 -14.25 -12.55
C GLU A 211 5.80 -14.70 -11.32
N LEU A 212 4.46 -14.73 -11.44
CA LEU A 212 3.60 -15.17 -10.35
C LEU A 212 3.69 -16.66 -10.04
N SER A 213 3.87 -17.51 -11.06
CA SER A 213 3.96 -18.97 -10.87
C SER A 213 5.31 -19.42 -10.32
N THR A 214 6.39 -18.71 -10.62
CA THR A 214 7.77 -19.07 -10.22
C THR A 214 8.00 -18.88 -8.72
N ASP A 215 7.74 -17.66 -8.23
CA ASP A 215 8.02 -17.32 -6.83
C ASP A 215 6.96 -16.39 -6.21
N GLY A 216 5.81 -16.28 -6.85
CA GLY A 216 4.77 -15.36 -6.46
C GLY A 216 5.13 -13.90 -6.76
N GLY A 217 6.03 -13.63 -7.68
CA GLY A 217 6.46 -12.29 -8.05
C GLY A 217 7.44 -11.64 -7.05
N ARG A 218 7.98 -12.39 -6.09
CA ARG A 218 8.89 -11.84 -5.07
C ARG A 218 10.15 -11.24 -5.68
N LYS A 219 10.76 -11.92 -6.64
CA LYS A 219 11.99 -11.46 -7.31
C LYS A 219 11.78 -10.13 -8.05
N ILE A 220 10.70 -10.02 -8.82
CA ILE A 220 10.42 -8.79 -9.54
C ILE A 220 10.02 -7.65 -8.60
N LEU A 221 9.26 -7.92 -7.54
CA LEU A 221 8.89 -6.92 -6.53
C LEU A 221 10.11 -6.40 -5.75
N SER A 222 11.09 -7.25 -5.45
CA SER A 222 12.31 -6.83 -4.75
C SER A 222 13.19 -5.89 -5.58
N SER A 223 13.03 -5.86 -6.90
CA SER A 223 13.72 -4.92 -7.80
C SER A 223 12.98 -3.56 -7.95
N CYS A 224 11.80 -3.41 -7.34
CA CYS A 224 11.04 -2.17 -7.33
C CYS A 224 11.38 -1.34 -6.09
N ASN A 225 11.42 -0.01 -6.25
CA ASN A 225 11.57 0.92 -5.12
C ASN A 225 10.21 1.22 -4.46
N ILE A 226 9.67 0.22 -3.77
CA ILE A 226 8.37 0.25 -3.11
C ILE A 226 8.48 -0.18 -1.64
N ASP A 227 7.43 0.03 -0.85
CA ASP A 227 7.44 -0.36 0.57
C ASP A 227 7.28 -1.89 0.74
N PRO A 228 8.34 -2.63 1.13
CA PRO A 228 8.28 -4.07 1.33
C PRO A 228 7.61 -4.46 2.65
N THR A 229 7.44 -3.51 3.59
CA THR A 229 6.89 -3.80 4.93
C THR A 229 5.37 -3.87 4.94
N VAL A 230 4.71 -3.36 3.89
CA VAL A 230 3.29 -3.54 3.65
C VAL A 230 3.10 -4.78 2.77
N VAL A 231 3.05 -5.93 3.43
CA VAL A 231 3.05 -7.24 2.78
C VAL A 231 1.72 -7.58 2.13
N PRO A 232 1.70 -8.44 1.09
CA PRO A 232 0.48 -8.96 0.48
C PRO A 232 -0.46 -9.61 1.51
N VAL A 233 -1.75 -9.61 1.23
CA VAL A 233 -2.76 -10.27 2.04
C VAL A 233 -3.24 -11.54 1.36
N THR A 234 -3.59 -12.57 2.15
CA THR A 234 -4.00 -13.87 1.63
C THR A 234 -5.51 -13.99 1.40
N ASP A 235 -6.30 -13.16 2.10
CA ASP A 235 -7.78 -13.19 2.05
C ASP A 235 -8.35 -12.58 0.75
N PHE A 236 -7.56 -11.79 0.02
CA PHE A 236 -7.98 -11.11 -1.20
C PHE A 236 -6.95 -11.32 -2.32
N LEU A 237 -7.31 -12.15 -3.27
CA LEU A 237 -6.55 -12.30 -4.52
C LEU A 237 -7.04 -11.27 -5.54
N GLY A 238 -6.14 -10.71 -6.34
CA GLY A 238 -6.49 -9.79 -7.41
C GLY A 238 -7.12 -10.49 -8.61
N GLY A 239 -7.84 -9.74 -9.45
CA GLY A 239 -8.38 -10.18 -10.73
C GLY A 239 -9.89 -10.30 -10.78
N TYR A 240 -10.41 -10.37 -12.02
CA TYR A 240 -11.84 -10.45 -12.30
C TYR A 240 -12.48 -11.75 -11.79
N ARG A 241 -11.81 -12.89 -12.00
CA ARG A 241 -12.33 -14.20 -11.54
C ARG A 241 -12.44 -14.26 -10.01
N ALA A 242 -11.44 -13.73 -9.31
CA ALA A 242 -11.47 -13.62 -7.86
C ALA A 242 -12.60 -12.70 -7.38
N ALA A 243 -12.79 -11.55 -8.05
CA ALA A 243 -13.85 -10.60 -7.75
C ALA A 243 -15.25 -11.20 -7.93
N ILE A 244 -15.48 -11.93 -9.03
CA ILE A 244 -16.77 -12.63 -9.29
C ILE A 244 -17.03 -13.68 -8.21
N SER A 245 -16.08 -14.56 -7.95
CA SER A 245 -16.23 -15.60 -6.92
C SER A 245 -16.51 -15.01 -5.53
N HIS A 246 -15.87 -13.89 -5.20
CA HIS A 246 -16.10 -13.18 -3.94
C HIS A 246 -17.51 -12.58 -3.88
N TRP A 247 -17.96 -11.95 -4.96
CA TRP A 247 -19.28 -11.34 -5.09
C TRP A 247 -20.40 -12.38 -4.98
N GLU A 248 -20.33 -13.47 -5.74
CA GLU A 248 -21.31 -14.56 -5.75
C GLU A 248 -21.47 -15.17 -4.36
N LYS A 249 -20.35 -15.54 -3.71
CA LYS A 249 -20.36 -16.09 -2.35
C LYS A 249 -20.99 -15.14 -1.33
N TRP A 250 -20.77 -13.83 -1.48
CA TRP A 250 -21.39 -12.87 -0.58
C TRP A 250 -22.88 -12.66 -0.87
N CYS A 251 -23.31 -12.67 -2.12
CA CYS A 251 -24.74 -12.61 -2.48
C CYS A 251 -25.54 -13.72 -1.81
N GLU A 252 -25.01 -14.93 -1.82
CA GLU A 252 -25.66 -16.07 -1.16
C GLU A 252 -25.80 -15.91 0.36
N ARG A 253 -24.78 -15.32 1.01
CA ARG A 253 -24.66 -15.33 2.48
C ARG A 253 -25.11 -14.03 3.15
N GLY A 254 -24.90 -12.87 2.52
CA GLY A 254 -24.95 -11.58 3.17
C GLY A 254 -25.95 -10.58 2.59
N LEU A 255 -26.20 -10.61 1.28
CA LEU A 255 -26.95 -9.54 0.60
C LEU A 255 -28.38 -9.39 1.13
N THR A 256 -29.13 -10.46 1.29
CA THR A 256 -30.52 -10.42 1.76
C THR A 256 -30.67 -9.84 3.16
N THR A 257 -29.68 -10.03 4.04
CA THR A 257 -29.66 -9.56 5.43
C THR A 257 -28.88 -8.27 5.63
N TYR A 258 -28.27 -7.73 4.58
CA TYR A 258 -27.36 -6.59 4.63
C TYR A 258 -27.92 -5.38 5.38
N HIS A 259 -29.23 -5.06 5.20
CA HIS A 259 -29.88 -3.96 5.90
C HIS A 259 -29.86 -4.09 7.42
N LYS A 260 -29.76 -5.32 7.96
CA LYS A 260 -29.67 -5.61 9.41
C LYS A 260 -28.23 -5.73 9.91
N THR A 261 -27.35 -6.31 9.09
CA THR A 261 -26.02 -6.78 9.52
C THR A 261 -24.89 -5.78 9.24
N ARG A 262 -25.08 -4.87 8.28
CA ARG A 262 -24.05 -3.98 7.76
C ARG A 262 -23.35 -3.06 8.78
N ASN A 263 -23.92 -2.88 9.94
CA ASN A 263 -23.32 -2.04 10.98
C ASN A 263 -22.55 -2.84 12.03
N ASN A 264 -22.59 -4.17 11.97
CA ASN A 264 -21.92 -5.03 12.92
C ASN A 264 -20.54 -5.46 12.38
N ALA A 265 -19.47 -4.79 12.80
CA ALA A 265 -18.11 -5.04 12.35
C ALA A 265 -17.57 -6.43 12.77
N ALA A 266 -18.13 -7.05 13.80
CA ALA A 266 -17.79 -8.42 14.21
C ALA A 266 -18.38 -9.50 13.27
N ASN A 267 -19.28 -9.10 12.36
CA ASN A 267 -19.84 -10.01 11.34
C ASN A 267 -19.15 -9.78 9.99
N ARG A 268 -18.17 -10.59 9.63
CA ARG A 268 -17.45 -10.50 8.35
C ARG A 268 -18.33 -10.62 7.11
N TYR A 269 -19.43 -11.37 7.20
CA TYR A 269 -20.39 -11.52 6.09
C TYR A 269 -21.45 -10.40 6.05
N GLY A 270 -21.44 -9.52 7.03
CA GLY A 270 -22.35 -8.38 7.11
C GLY A 270 -22.11 -7.30 6.05
N VAL A 271 -20.97 -7.34 5.37
CA VAL A 271 -20.57 -6.43 4.28
C VAL A 271 -20.00 -7.20 3.11
N SER A 272 -20.06 -6.63 1.91
CA SER A 272 -19.65 -7.33 0.68
C SER A 272 -18.13 -7.54 0.56
N GLY A 273 -17.31 -6.68 1.14
CA GLY A 273 -15.86 -6.69 0.92
C GLY A 273 -15.42 -6.37 -0.51
N MET A 274 -16.31 -5.84 -1.36
CA MET A 274 -16.04 -5.61 -2.78
C MET A 274 -15.21 -4.36 -3.07
N SER A 275 -14.95 -3.51 -2.08
CA SER A 275 -14.28 -2.22 -2.30
C SER A 275 -12.89 -2.32 -2.95
N PRO A 276 -12.01 -3.32 -2.66
CA PRO A 276 -10.75 -3.48 -3.38
C PRO A 276 -10.95 -3.75 -4.88
N TYR A 277 -11.85 -4.64 -5.20
CA TYR A 277 -12.13 -5.03 -6.60
C TYR A 277 -12.77 -3.88 -7.40
N ILE A 278 -13.66 -3.12 -6.76
CA ILE A 278 -14.29 -1.95 -7.37
C ILE A 278 -13.28 -0.82 -7.55
N HIS A 279 -12.38 -0.61 -6.58
CA HIS A 279 -11.32 0.41 -6.65
C HIS A 279 -10.43 0.23 -7.88
N TYR A 280 -9.94 -0.99 -8.09
CA TYR A 280 -9.10 -1.33 -9.25
C TYR A 280 -9.91 -1.68 -10.51
N GLY A 281 -11.24 -1.59 -10.43
CA GLY A 281 -12.12 -1.91 -11.54
C GLY A 281 -12.00 -3.34 -12.05
N MET A 282 -11.64 -4.28 -11.18
CA MET A 282 -11.58 -5.72 -11.47
C MET A 282 -12.96 -6.35 -11.67
N ILE A 283 -14.02 -5.63 -11.30
CA ILE A 283 -15.42 -5.98 -11.58
C ILE A 283 -16.20 -4.72 -11.96
N ALA A 284 -17.16 -4.86 -12.85
CA ALA A 284 -18.02 -3.75 -13.27
C ALA A 284 -19.02 -3.38 -12.19
N VAL A 285 -19.10 -2.09 -11.81
CA VAL A 285 -20.10 -1.58 -10.88
C VAL A 285 -21.51 -1.76 -11.45
N THR A 286 -21.68 -1.64 -12.77
CA THR A 286 -22.93 -1.90 -13.49
C THR A 286 -23.43 -3.33 -13.29
N LYS A 287 -22.50 -4.32 -13.37
CA LYS A 287 -22.83 -5.73 -13.13
C LYS A 287 -23.30 -5.96 -11.68
N ILE A 288 -22.52 -5.49 -10.70
CA ILE A 288 -22.89 -5.61 -9.28
C ILE A 288 -24.25 -4.96 -8.99
N ALA A 289 -24.48 -3.77 -9.53
CA ALA A 289 -25.73 -3.03 -9.31
C ALA A 289 -26.93 -3.75 -9.94
N ARG A 290 -26.78 -4.28 -11.16
CA ARG A 290 -27.82 -5.05 -11.86
C ARG A 290 -28.17 -6.32 -11.09
N GLU A 291 -27.18 -7.14 -10.76
CA GLU A 291 -27.40 -8.40 -10.05
C GLU A 291 -28.01 -8.20 -8.65
N ALA A 292 -27.55 -7.19 -7.91
CA ALA A 292 -28.17 -6.81 -6.65
C ALA A 292 -29.62 -6.37 -6.83
N SER A 293 -29.93 -5.64 -7.91
CA SER A 293 -31.30 -5.21 -8.22
C SER A 293 -32.20 -6.39 -8.59
N GLU A 294 -31.68 -7.37 -9.33
CA GLU A 294 -32.40 -8.59 -9.72
C GLU A 294 -32.73 -9.47 -8.51
N ILE A 295 -31.81 -9.63 -7.55
CA ILE A 295 -32.06 -10.34 -6.30
C ILE A 295 -33.15 -9.65 -5.49
N GLY A 296 -33.15 -8.32 -5.44
CA GLY A 296 -34.21 -7.53 -4.82
C GLY A 296 -34.30 -7.64 -3.30
N GLY A 297 -35.32 -7.04 -2.73
CA GLY A 297 -35.60 -7.02 -1.29
C GLY A 297 -34.83 -5.96 -0.50
N LYS A 298 -35.14 -5.82 0.80
CA LYS A 298 -34.61 -4.75 1.68
C LYS A 298 -33.08 -4.74 1.79
N GLY A 299 -32.45 -5.91 1.73
CA GLY A 299 -30.99 -6.03 1.76
C GLY A 299 -30.35 -5.43 0.51
N SER A 300 -30.83 -5.80 -0.66
CA SER A 300 -30.39 -5.29 -1.96
C SER A 300 -30.64 -3.79 -2.09
N GLU A 301 -31.84 -3.30 -1.71
CA GLU A 301 -32.15 -1.86 -1.72
C GLU A 301 -31.15 -1.07 -0.88
N LYS A 302 -30.84 -1.57 0.32
CA LYS A 302 -29.86 -0.91 1.20
C LYS A 302 -28.44 -0.99 0.65
N PHE A 303 -28.05 -2.10 0.02
CA PHE A 303 -26.76 -2.24 -0.64
C PHE A 303 -26.63 -1.28 -1.83
N LEU A 304 -27.65 -1.17 -2.66
CA LEU A 304 -27.69 -0.23 -3.77
C LEU A 304 -27.63 1.24 -3.30
N ASP A 305 -28.24 1.58 -2.17
CA ASP A 305 -28.09 2.92 -1.56
C ASP A 305 -26.60 3.20 -1.22
N GLU A 306 -25.87 2.25 -0.64
CA GLU A 306 -24.45 2.43 -0.32
C GLU A 306 -23.58 2.51 -1.59
N LEU A 307 -23.84 1.65 -2.57
CA LEU A 307 -23.08 1.58 -3.82
C LEU A 307 -23.33 2.80 -4.73
N LEU A 308 -24.59 3.15 -4.97
CA LEU A 308 -24.97 4.14 -5.98
C LEU A 308 -25.07 5.56 -5.41
N ILE A 309 -25.40 5.71 -4.11
CA ILE A 309 -25.58 7.04 -3.52
C ILE A 309 -24.29 7.45 -2.78
N PHE A 310 -23.87 6.70 -1.77
CA PHE A 310 -22.72 7.13 -0.96
C PHE A 310 -21.39 7.02 -1.73
N ARG A 311 -21.18 5.90 -2.43
CA ARG A 311 -19.96 5.72 -3.21
C ARG A 311 -19.90 6.67 -4.41
N GLU A 312 -20.93 6.72 -5.25
CA GLU A 312 -20.87 7.56 -6.45
C GLU A 312 -20.95 9.05 -6.12
N HIS A 313 -21.57 9.46 -5.01
CA HIS A 313 -21.48 10.83 -4.53
C HIS A 313 -20.03 11.27 -4.32
N ALA A 314 -19.20 10.43 -3.70
CA ALA A 314 -17.78 10.71 -3.52
C ALA A 314 -17.02 10.80 -4.86
N GLN A 315 -17.31 9.91 -5.81
CA GLN A 315 -16.74 9.95 -7.17
C GLN A 315 -17.07 11.26 -7.89
N HIS A 316 -18.36 11.67 -7.88
CA HIS A 316 -18.82 12.92 -8.51
C HIS A 316 -18.26 14.16 -7.79
N HIS A 317 -18.11 14.11 -6.46
CA HIS A 317 -17.51 15.20 -5.69
C HIS A 317 -16.05 15.41 -6.07
N CYS A 318 -15.23 14.37 -6.05
CA CYS A 318 -13.81 14.46 -6.39
C CYS A 318 -13.58 14.87 -7.84
N HIS A 319 -14.44 14.44 -8.78
CA HIS A 319 -14.36 14.81 -10.20
C HIS A 319 -14.41 16.33 -10.43
N LYS A 320 -15.07 17.07 -9.58
CA LYS A 320 -15.24 18.54 -9.72
C LYS A 320 -14.16 19.36 -9.04
N LEU A 321 -13.26 18.72 -8.30
CA LEU A 321 -12.24 19.41 -7.52
C LEU A 321 -10.87 19.25 -8.14
N VAL A 322 -10.05 20.29 -8.08
CA VAL A 322 -8.66 20.26 -8.54
C VAL A 322 -7.80 19.46 -7.55
N GLU A 323 -7.98 19.73 -6.28
CA GLU A 323 -7.32 19.06 -5.15
C GLU A 323 -8.37 18.58 -4.16
N PRO A 324 -8.97 17.39 -4.39
CA PRO A 324 -10.07 16.92 -3.54
C PRO A 324 -9.71 16.84 -2.05
N MET A 325 -8.46 16.51 -1.71
CA MET A 325 -7.97 16.48 -0.33
C MET A 325 -7.41 17.85 0.09
N ASN A 326 -8.30 18.82 0.22
CA ASN A 326 -7.93 20.16 0.67
C ASN A 326 -8.83 20.59 1.84
N TRP A 327 -8.21 21.02 2.96
CA TRP A 327 -8.91 21.51 4.15
C TRP A 327 -9.95 22.60 3.83
N ASN A 328 -9.67 23.43 2.83
CA ASN A 328 -10.55 24.52 2.43
C ASN A 328 -11.88 24.06 1.85
N HIS A 329 -12.02 22.78 1.46
CA HIS A 329 -13.29 22.20 1.03
C HIS A 329 -14.23 21.85 2.18
N LEU A 330 -13.76 21.85 3.43
CA LEU A 330 -14.64 21.68 4.57
C LEU A 330 -15.60 22.89 4.70
N PRO A 331 -16.84 22.67 5.15
CA PRO A 331 -17.77 23.75 5.44
C PRO A 331 -17.18 24.71 6.49
N GLU A 332 -17.52 26.00 6.40
CA GLU A 332 -16.99 27.02 7.30
C GLU A 332 -17.25 26.70 8.77
N TRP A 333 -18.47 26.24 9.09
CA TRP A 333 -18.82 25.83 10.45
C TRP A 333 -17.92 24.71 11.00
N ALA A 334 -17.42 23.82 10.13
CA ALA A 334 -16.53 22.73 10.55
C ALA A 334 -15.12 23.27 10.83
N LYS A 335 -14.61 24.18 9.99
CA LYS A 335 -13.32 24.83 10.19
C LYS A 335 -13.30 25.62 11.50
N ILE A 336 -14.31 26.44 11.74
CA ILE A 336 -14.49 27.18 13.00
C ILE A 336 -14.51 26.22 14.19
N SER A 337 -15.28 25.13 14.10
CA SER A 337 -15.34 24.11 15.18
C SER A 337 -13.98 23.49 15.49
N TRP A 338 -13.14 23.24 14.48
CA TRP A 338 -11.81 22.71 14.67
C TRP A 338 -10.83 23.73 15.25
N ASP A 339 -11.00 25.01 14.95
CA ASP A 339 -10.19 26.09 15.48
C ASP A 339 -10.55 26.42 16.95
N GLU A 340 -11.82 26.30 17.31
CA GLU A 340 -12.32 26.57 18.67
C GLU A 340 -12.23 25.39 19.63
N ARG A 341 -11.90 24.19 19.16
CA ARG A 341 -11.79 22.99 20.01
C ARG A 341 -10.72 23.12 21.06
N VAL A 342 -10.89 22.45 22.17
CA VAL A 342 -9.88 22.34 23.24
C VAL A 342 -9.21 20.97 23.17
N PHE A 343 -7.92 20.92 22.90
CA PHE A 343 -7.15 19.69 22.92
C PHE A 343 -6.70 19.36 24.35
N THR A 344 -7.29 18.33 24.94
CA THR A 344 -7.07 17.93 26.33
C THR A 344 -6.29 16.63 26.50
N SER A 345 -6.04 15.92 25.40
CA SER A 345 -5.39 14.61 25.42
C SER A 345 -3.86 14.71 25.33
N ASN A 346 -3.15 13.68 25.78
CA ASN A 346 -1.73 13.53 25.48
C ASN A 346 -1.52 13.25 23.99
N GLU A 347 -0.72 14.07 23.35
CA GLU A 347 -0.39 13.90 21.92
C GLU A 347 0.40 12.60 21.73
N LYS A 348 0.00 11.83 20.72
CA LYS A 348 0.68 10.58 20.34
C LYS A 348 1.41 10.74 19.00
N SER A 349 2.58 10.10 18.91
CA SER A 349 3.30 10.12 17.64
C SER A 349 2.53 9.35 16.56
N PRO A 350 2.66 9.75 15.27
CA PRO A 350 2.11 8.97 14.17
C PRO A 350 2.61 7.52 14.15
N TYR A 351 3.83 7.25 14.59
CA TYR A 351 4.39 5.90 14.66
C TYR A 351 3.62 5.00 15.63
N ILE A 352 3.36 5.47 16.86
CA ILE A 352 2.56 4.74 17.86
C ILE A 352 1.16 4.44 17.31
N LEU A 353 0.52 5.44 16.70
CA LEU A 353 -0.78 5.27 16.08
C LEU A 353 -0.72 4.30 14.89
N GLU A 354 0.30 4.38 14.06
CA GLU A 354 0.44 3.52 12.89
C GLU A 354 0.44 2.03 13.25
N PHE A 355 1.05 1.67 14.38
CA PHE A 355 1.14 0.27 14.80
C PHE A 355 0.04 -0.18 15.79
N GLY A 356 -0.99 0.63 16.01
CA GLY A 356 -2.12 0.27 16.87
C GLY A 356 -1.75 0.18 18.34
N GLU A 357 -1.02 1.18 18.82
CA GLU A 357 -0.54 1.30 20.21
C GLU A 357 -1.09 2.58 20.89
N SER A 358 -2.30 2.99 20.48
CA SER A 358 -2.95 4.17 21.06
C SER A 358 -3.40 3.96 22.49
N GLY A 359 -3.58 2.70 22.94
CA GLY A 359 -4.18 2.32 24.21
C GLY A 359 -5.71 2.25 24.18
N ASP A 360 -6.33 2.52 23.04
CA ASP A 360 -7.77 2.30 22.81
C ASP A 360 -7.98 0.96 22.10
N ILE A 361 -8.56 0.00 22.80
CA ILE A 361 -8.64 -1.40 22.38
C ILE A 361 -9.37 -1.55 21.02
N LEU A 362 -10.47 -0.86 20.81
CA LEU A 362 -11.22 -0.95 19.55
C LEU A 362 -10.42 -0.32 18.39
N TRP A 363 -9.84 0.83 18.64
CA TRP A 363 -9.08 1.55 17.62
C TRP A 363 -7.81 0.77 17.23
N ASP A 364 -7.06 0.29 18.23
CA ASP A 364 -5.83 -0.48 18.03
C ASP A 364 -6.12 -1.77 17.26
N SER A 365 -7.14 -2.54 17.66
CA SER A 365 -7.57 -3.74 16.94
C SER A 365 -7.99 -3.43 15.50
N THR A 366 -8.61 -2.27 15.27
CA THR A 366 -9.01 -1.83 13.92
C THR A 366 -7.79 -1.50 13.06
N GLN A 367 -6.82 -0.79 13.62
CA GLN A 367 -5.56 -0.45 12.94
C GLN A 367 -4.72 -1.69 12.65
N ILE A 368 -4.61 -2.60 13.62
CA ILE A 368 -3.95 -3.91 13.43
C ILE A 368 -4.60 -4.70 12.31
N GLY A 369 -5.95 -4.76 12.28
CA GLY A 369 -6.69 -5.41 11.22
C GLY A 369 -6.42 -4.79 9.85
N LEU A 370 -6.31 -3.47 9.75
CA LEU A 370 -5.96 -2.78 8.51
C LEU A 370 -4.54 -3.13 8.04
N ILE A 371 -3.56 -3.16 8.96
CA ILE A 371 -2.18 -3.55 8.66
C ILE A 371 -2.13 -4.99 8.16
N ARG A 372 -2.80 -5.92 8.83
CA ARG A 372 -2.69 -7.37 8.56
C ARG A 372 -3.52 -7.83 7.37
N HIS A 373 -4.70 -7.27 7.18
CA HIS A 373 -5.69 -7.77 6.21
C HIS A 373 -6.00 -6.80 5.05
N GLY A 374 -5.50 -5.57 5.09
CA GLY A 374 -5.67 -4.60 3.99
C GLY A 374 -7.08 -4.10 3.76
N VAL A 375 -8.01 -4.40 4.66
CA VAL A 375 -9.41 -3.99 4.61
C VAL A 375 -9.91 -3.56 5.98
N MET A 376 -10.88 -2.67 6.00
CA MET A 376 -11.51 -2.18 7.22
C MET A 376 -13.02 -2.08 7.02
N HIS A 377 -13.78 -2.57 7.99
CA HIS A 377 -15.24 -2.48 7.96
C HIS A 377 -15.70 -1.02 7.99
N ASN A 378 -16.57 -0.60 7.05
CA ASN A 378 -16.95 0.80 6.86
C ASN A 378 -17.47 1.49 8.14
N ASN A 379 -18.27 0.80 8.95
CA ASN A 379 -18.82 1.38 10.19
C ASN A 379 -17.73 1.71 11.20
N VAL A 380 -16.73 0.84 11.37
CA VAL A 380 -15.58 1.09 12.27
C VAL A 380 -14.63 2.10 11.65
N ARG A 381 -14.45 2.13 10.32
CA ARG A 381 -13.59 3.09 9.61
C ARG A 381 -13.96 4.54 9.96
N MET A 382 -15.27 4.85 10.07
CA MET A 382 -15.71 6.18 10.48
C MET A 382 -15.35 6.52 11.94
N THR A 383 -15.40 5.54 12.85
CA THR A 383 -14.98 5.72 14.25
C THR A 383 -13.46 5.86 14.34
N TRP A 384 -12.73 5.01 13.63
CA TRP A 384 -11.28 5.05 13.51
C TRP A 384 -10.79 6.42 12.98
N GLY A 385 -11.37 6.92 11.87
CA GLY A 385 -10.98 8.19 11.28
C GLY A 385 -11.26 9.40 12.18
N LYS A 386 -12.38 9.40 12.90
CA LYS A 386 -12.72 10.49 13.84
C LYS A 386 -11.81 10.50 15.08
N ALA A 387 -11.28 9.36 15.49
CA ALA A 387 -10.48 9.25 16.71
C ALA A 387 -9.07 9.89 16.58
N PHE A 388 -8.55 10.09 15.36
CA PHE A 388 -7.24 10.77 15.18
C PHE A 388 -7.19 12.14 15.84
N ALA A 389 -8.31 12.87 15.83
CA ALA A 389 -8.41 14.17 16.48
C ALA A 389 -8.27 14.11 18.02
N ASN A 390 -8.38 12.93 18.64
CA ASN A 390 -8.14 12.76 20.07
C ASN A 390 -6.64 12.77 20.41
N TRP A 391 -5.78 12.38 19.47
CA TRP A 391 -4.34 12.17 19.73
C TRP A 391 -3.42 13.09 18.94
N ILE A 392 -3.93 13.77 17.93
CA ILE A 392 -3.15 14.72 17.13
C ILE A 392 -3.72 16.11 17.31
N LYS A 393 -2.91 17.01 17.86
CA LYS A 393 -3.32 18.38 18.21
C LYS A 393 -3.77 19.18 17.00
N ASP A 394 -2.99 19.17 15.91
CA ASP A 394 -3.36 19.86 14.68
C ASP A 394 -4.40 19.03 13.88
N PRO A 395 -5.63 19.53 13.67
CA PRO A 395 -6.67 18.80 12.97
C PRO A 395 -6.35 18.55 11.49
N LYS A 396 -5.57 19.41 10.84
CA LYS A 396 -5.11 19.19 9.46
C LYS A 396 -4.11 18.02 9.41
N LYS A 397 -3.19 17.97 10.37
CA LYS A 397 -2.26 16.85 10.53
C LYS A 397 -3.02 15.55 10.86
N ALA A 398 -4.04 15.61 11.74
CA ALA A 398 -4.89 14.45 12.04
C ALA A 398 -5.60 13.91 10.79
N MET A 399 -6.19 14.78 9.99
CA MET A 399 -6.84 14.45 8.73
C MET A 399 -5.86 13.80 7.74
N ASN A 400 -4.69 14.42 7.53
CA ASN A 400 -3.68 13.91 6.62
C ASN A 400 -3.11 12.56 7.08
N THR A 401 -2.82 12.40 8.38
CA THR A 401 -2.31 11.15 8.95
C THR A 401 -3.31 10.01 8.74
N SER A 402 -4.61 10.25 8.98
CA SER A 402 -5.63 9.22 8.75
C SER A 402 -5.73 8.80 7.28
N LEU A 403 -5.57 9.74 6.33
CA LEU A 403 -5.52 9.41 4.90
C LEU A 403 -4.26 8.64 4.53
N ILE A 404 -3.11 9.02 5.07
CA ILE A 404 -1.83 8.31 4.84
C ILE A 404 -1.95 6.85 5.28
N PHE A 405 -2.48 6.58 6.48
CA PHE A 405 -2.64 5.21 6.97
C PHE A 405 -3.63 4.42 6.12
N ASN A 406 -4.78 5.02 5.76
CA ASN A 406 -5.73 4.40 4.85
C ASN A 406 -5.08 4.04 3.51
N ASN A 407 -4.38 4.98 2.88
CA ASN A 407 -3.80 4.80 1.55
C ASN A 407 -2.60 3.84 1.53
N ARG A 408 -1.86 3.74 2.64
CA ARG A 408 -0.72 2.82 2.78
C ARG A 408 -1.15 1.38 2.91
N TYR A 409 -2.18 1.13 3.72
CA TYR A 409 -2.53 -0.23 4.13
C TYR A 409 -3.76 -0.79 3.44
N ALA A 410 -4.77 0.04 3.13
CA ALA A 410 -6.02 -0.45 2.55
C ALA A 410 -5.87 -0.76 1.06
N LEU A 411 -6.34 -1.94 0.65
CA LEU A 411 -6.44 -2.31 -0.76
C LEU A 411 -7.37 -1.37 -1.53
N ASP A 412 -8.38 -0.80 -0.87
CA ASP A 412 -9.27 0.23 -1.41
C ASP A 412 -8.80 1.66 -1.09
N GLY A 413 -7.54 1.84 -0.72
CA GLY A 413 -6.92 3.16 -0.52
C GLY A 413 -6.75 3.93 -1.82
N ARG A 414 -6.48 5.25 -1.73
CA ARG A 414 -6.23 6.11 -2.91
C ARG A 414 -7.44 6.23 -3.85
N ASP A 415 -8.62 5.95 -3.35
CA ASP A 415 -9.90 6.08 -4.06
C ASP A 415 -10.58 7.41 -3.70
N PRO A 416 -11.40 8.03 -4.58
CA PRO A 416 -12.24 9.16 -4.21
C PRO A 416 -13.05 8.95 -2.93
N ASN A 417 -13.48 7.69 -2.66
CA ASN A 417 -14.18 7.36 -1.41
C ASN A 417 -13.29 7.42 -0.18
N SER A 418 -12.01 7.14 -0.32
CA SER A 418 -11.03 7.30 0.77
C SER A 418 -10.90 8.76 1.17
N ILE A 419 -10.77 9.65 0.18
CA ILE A 419 -10.67 11.11 0.40
C ILE A 419 -11.97 11.63 1.02
N ALA A 420 -13.10 11.38 0.38
CA ALA A 420 -14.39 11.83 0.83
C ALA A 420 -14.76 11.29 2.22
N GLY A 421 -14.42 10.02 2.51
CA GLY A 421 -14.64 9.38 3.79
C GLY A 421 -13.80 9.97 4.92
N VAL A 422 -12.51 10.25 4.66
CA VAL A 422 -11.63 10.92 5.62
C VAL A 422 -12.13 12.35 5.89
N MET A 423 -12.39 13.12 4.85
CA MET A 423 -12.88 14.49 5.01
C MET A 423 -14.25 14.53 5.71
N TRP A 424 -15.09 13.50 5.52
CA TRP A 424 -16.35 13.36 6.27
C TRP A 424 -16.12 13.19 7.77
N CYS A 425 -15.07 12.53 8.17
CA CYS A 425 -14.71 12.46 9.59
C CYS A 425 -14.44 13.85 10.19
N PHE A 426 -14.06 14.82 9.37
CA PHE A 426 -13.74 16.19 9.76
C PHE A 426 -14.84 17.21 9.44
N GLY A 427 -16.03 16.75 8.97
CA GLY A 427 -17.22 17.60 8.80
C GLY A 427 -17.72 17.77 7.38
N LEU A 428 -16.98 17.29 6.33
CA LEU A 428 -17.48 17.31 4.96
C LEU A 428 -18.78 16.49 4.87
N PHE A 429 -19.76 16.96 4.12
CA PHE A 429 -21.08 16.32 3.92
C PHE A 429 -21.98 16.23 5.17
N ASP A 430 -21.52 16.72 6.32
CA ASP A 430 -22.27 16.75 7.57
C ASP A 430 -22.95 18.13 7.77
N ARG A 431 -23.74 18.22 8.80
CA ARG A 431 -24.26 19.47 9.36
C ARG A 431 -23.58 19.75 10.69
N SER A 432 -23.67 20.98 11.17
CA SER A 432 -23.28 21.32 12.53
C SER A 432 -24.17 20.57 13.53
N PHE A 433 -23.56 20.01 14.57
CA PHE A 433 -24.23 19.30 15.67
C PHE A 433 -24.10 20.11 16.96
N SER A 434 -25.14 20.06 17.78
CA SER A 434 -25.20 20.71 19.10
C SER A 434 -25.50 19.64 20.16
N PRO A 435 -25.00 19.78 21.38
CA PRO A 435 -24.14 20.85 21.88
C PRO A 435 -22.69 20.75 21.36
N PHE A 436 -21.93 21.85 21.50
CA PHE A 436 -20.48 21.88 21.21
C PHE A 436 -19.72 20.89 22.08
N ASP A 437 -18.90 20.05 21.48
CA ASP A 437 -18.02 19.11 22.16
C ASP A 437 -16.60 19.70 22.24
N MET A 438 -15.94 19.58 23.38
CA MET A 438 -14.62 20.18 23.58
C MET A 438 -13.57 19.66 22.58
N ILE A 439 -13.64 18.37 22.17
CA ILE A 439 -12.64 17.75 21.30
C ILE A 439 -12.98 17.89 19.81
N THR A 440 -14.26 17.76 19.47
CA THR A 440 -14.70 17.73 18.06
C THR A 440 -15.50 18.97 17.63
N GLY A 441 -15.70 19.92 18.55
CA GLY A 441 -16.54 21.09 18.28
C GLY A 441 -17.96 20.69 17.94
N ASN A 442 -18.52 21.28 16.87
CA ASN A 442 -19.81 20.93 16.32
C ASN A 442 -19.73 19.81 15.27
N VAL A 443 -18.57 19.19 15.05
CA VAL A 443 -18.47 18.01 14.19
C VAL A 443 -19.04 16.80 14.94
N ARG A 444 -19.82 15.98 14.25
CA ARG A 444 -20.51 14.84 14.84
C ARG A 444 -19.56 13.94 15.61
N LYS A 445 -19.72 13.84 16.91
CA LYS A 445 -18.96 12.96 17.79
C LYS A 445 -19.27 11.50 17.50
N ARG A 446 -18.23 10.68 17.51
CA ARG A 446 -18.32 9.21 17.40
C ARG A 446 -17.16 8.59 18.15
N THR A 447 -17.39 8.25 19.42
CA THR A 447 -16.36 7.69 20.28
C THR A 447 -16.19 6.20 20.08
N THR A 448 -14.98 5.72 20.33
CA THR A 448 -14.63 4.30 20.34
C THR A 448 -15.40 3.54 21.43
N ASP A 449 -15.53 4.09 22.64
CA ASP A 449 -16.28 3.49 23.75
C ASP A 449 -17.74 3.22 23.37
N THR A 450 -18.43 4.25 22.81
CA THR A 450 -19.82 4.09 22.37
C THR A 450 -19.95 3.06 21.25
N HIS A 451 -18.95 2.92 20.41
CA HIS A 451 -18.96 1.92 19.34
C HIS A 451 -18.66 0.53 19.87
N GLN A 452 -17.68 0.42 20.75
CA GLN A 452 -17.28 -0.83 21.40
C GLN A 452 -18.44 -1.48 22.14
N SER A 453 -19.27 -0.70 22.86
CA SER A 453 -20.44 -1.21 23.58
C SER A 453 -21.53 -1.83 22.68
N ARG A 454 -21.45 -1.63 21.35
CA ARG A 454 -22.43 -2.10 20.36
C ARG A 454 -21.98 -3.27 19.51
N ILE A 455 -20.74 -3.73 19.69
CA ILE A 455 -20.16 -4.85 18.95
C ILE A 455 -19.65 -5.92 19.92
N ASN A 456 -19.60 -7.17 19.46
CA ASN A 456 -18.84 -8.19 20.16
C ASN A 456 -17.36 -7.96 19.88
N LEU A 457 -16.67 -7.31 20.83
CA LEU A 457 -15.27 -6.91 20.68
C LEU A 457 -14.33 -8.12 20.56
N GLU A 458 -14.55 -9.17 21.36
CA GLU A 458 -13.76 -10.40 21.32
C GLU A 458 -13.79 -11.01 19.94
N ARG A 459 -14.98 -11.26 19.38
CA ARG A 459 -15.16 -11.78 18.02
C ARG A 459 -14.56 -10.85 16.94
N TYR A 460 -14.57 -9.53 17.16
CA TYR A 460 -13.92 -8.59 16.26
C TYR A 460 -12.42 -8.73 16.30
N ARG A 461 -11.84 -8.84 17.48
CA ARG A 461 -10.41 -9.04 17.72
C ARG A 461 -9.91 -10.37 17.17
N ASP A 462 -10.66 -11.46 17.34
CA ASP A 462 -10.34 -12.78 16.80
C ASP A 462 -10.02 -12.74 15.30
N TRP A 463 -10.65 -11.83 14.58
CA TRP A 463 -10.36 -11.64 13.17
C TRP A 463 -9.24 -10.63 12.92
N THR A 464 -9.30 -9.45 13.53
CA THR A 464 -8.34 -8.37 13.24
C THR A 464 -6.93 -8.70 13.71
N GLU A 465 -6.82 -9.50 14.78
CA GLU A 465 -5.55 -9.89 15.37
C GLU A 465 -4.96 -11.19 14.78
N LYS A 466 -5.66 -11.87 13.89
CA LYS A 466 -5.07 -12.97 13.11
C LYS A 466 -3.80 -12.51 12.38
N SER A 467 -2.86 -13.43 12.23
CA SER A 467 -1.67 -13.15 11.43
C SER A 467 -2.03 -12.91 9.95
N THR A 468 -1.19 -12.18 9.25
CA THR A 468 -1.35 -11.90 7.81
C THR A 468 -1.47 -13.17 6.96
N LEU A 469 -0.83 -14.27 7.37
CA LEU A 469 -0.91 -15.57 6.70
C LEU A 469 -2.11 -16.44 7.15
N GLY A 470 -2.99 -15.91 8.01
CA GLY A 470 -4.13 -16.63 8.57
C GLY A 470 -3.77 -17.61 9.67
N LYS A 471 -2.51 -18.07 9.75
CA LYS A 471 -1.95 -18.94 10.80
C LYS A 471 -0.79 -18.22 11.49
N LYS A 472 -0.76 -18.24 12.81
CA LYS A 472 0.37 -17.75 13.60
C LYS A 472 1.55 -18.70 13.43
N LEU A 473 2.68 -18.18 12.96
CA LEU A 473 3.93 -18.92 12.83
C LEU A 473 4.85 -18.64 14.02
N LYS A 474 5.62 -19.66 14.42
CA LYS A 474 6.75 -19.53 15.32
C LYS A 474 8.02 -19.36 14.48
N ILE A 475 8.70 -18.20 14.60
CA ILE A 475 9.80 -17.81 13.72
C ILE A 475 11.06 -17.60 14.57
N GLY A 476 12.13 -18.32 14.23
CA GLY A 476 13.47 -18.10 14.79
C GLY A 476 14.25 -17.12 13.91
N ILE A 477 14.94 -16.15 14.52
CA ILE A 477 15.86 -15.25 13.80
C ILE A 477 17.25 -15.42 14.39
N ILE A 478 18.22 -15.70 13.52
CA ILE A 478 19.62 -15.88 13.89
C ILE A 478 20.37 -14.60 13.54
N GLY A 479 20.82 -13.89 14.59
CA GLY A 479 21.48 -12.59 14.48
C GLY A 479 20.58 -11.43 14.90
N GLY A 480 20.92 -10.79 16.04
CA GLY A 480 20.22 -9.65 16.64
C GLY A 480 20.79 -8.29 16.24
N GLY A 481 21.38 -8.18 15.04
CA GLY A 481 21.76 -6.91 14.44
C GLY A 481 20.55 -6.14 13.92
N ILE A 482 20.76 -4.97 13.27
CA ILE A 482 19.68 -4.11 12.79
C ILE A 482 18.70 -4.86 11.88
N SER A 483 19.17 -5.71 10.96
CA SER A 483 18.31 -6.45 10.03
C SER A 483 17.44 -7.48 10.74
N GLY A 484 18.02 -8.26 11.66
CA GLY A 484 17.28 -9.27 12.43
C GLY A 484 16.27 -8.63 13.38
N SER A 485 16.65 -7.57 14.09
CA SER A 485 15.78 -6.84 15.02
C SER A 485 14.62 -6.15 14.28
N PHE A 486 14.90 -5.54 13.12
CA PHE A 486 13.86 -4.91 12.31
C PHE A 486 12.88 -5.95 11.74
N ALA A 487 13.38 -7.10 11.25
CA ALA A 487 12.55 -8.21 10.79
C ALA A 487 11.68 -8.77 11.94
N ALA A 488 12.25 -8.93 13.13
CA ALA A 488 11.52 -9.42 14.30
C ALA A 488 10.36 -8.50 14.68
N MET A 489 10.62 -7.21 14.78
CA MET A 489 9.59 -6.20 15.08
C MET A 489 8.46 -6.26 14.05
N LEU A 490 8.78 -6.29 12.74
CA LEU A 490 7.77 -6.35 11.68
C LEU A 490 6.94 -7.62 11.74
N LEU A 491 7.58 -8.78 11.91
CA LEU A 491 6.89 -10.08 11.96
C LEU A 491 5.96 -10.19 13.16
N GLN A 492 6.34 -9.64 14.31
CA GLN A 492 5.45 -9.50 15.45
C GLN A 492 4.22 -8.63 15.14
N LYS A 493 4.42 -7.46 14.51
CA LYS A 493 3.31 -6.59 14.07
C LYS A 493 2.37 -7.31 13.09
N LEU A 494 2.90 -8.22 12.28
CA LEU A 494 2.13 -9.08 11.37
C LEU A 494 1.45 -10.28 12.06
N GLY A 495 1.65 -10.47 13.36
CA GLY A 495 0.94 -11.45 14.20
C GLY A 495 1.65 -12.78 14.36
N HIS A 496 2.95 -12.85 14.14
CA HIS A 496 3.76 -14.04 14.37
C HIS A 496 4.44 -14.03 15.74
N GLU A 497 4.86 -15.20 16.20
CA GLU A 497 5.69 -15.37 17.39
C GLU A 497 7.15 -15.41 16.96
N VAL A 498 7.98 -14.54 17.52
CA VAL A 498 9.35 -14.35 17.04
C VAL A 498 10.32 -14.40 18.20
N THR A 499 11.40 -15.17 18.03
CA THR A 499 12.51 -15.26 18.97
C THR A 499 13.83 -14.99 18.23
N ILE A 500 14.65 -14.08 18.76
CA ILE A 500 15.99 -13.80 18.25
C ILE A 500 17.02 -14.58 19.04
N TRP A 501 17.99 -15.17 18.32
CA TRP A 501 19.18 -15.82 18.84
C TRP A 501 20.44 -15.05 18.43
N ASP A 502 21.19 -14.54 19.40
CA ASP A 502 22.41 -13.78 19.13
C ASP A 502 23.58 -14.25 20.02
N LYS A 503 24.73 -14.50 19.40
CA LYS A 503 25.96 -14.87 20.11
C LYS A 503 26.57 -13.73 20.94
N GLY A 504 26.22 -12.49 20.61
CA GLY A 504 26.68 -11.29 21.32
C GLY A 504 26.08 -11.19 22.72
N ARG A 505 26.72 -10.44 23.59
CA ARG A 505 26.27 -10.22 24.98
C ARG A 505 25.20 -9.16 25.12
N GLY A 506 24.79 -8.53 24.03
CA GLY A 506 23.78 -7.47 23.99
C GLY A 506 23.54 -6.95 22.58
N ALA A 507 22.62 -6.00 22.46
CA ALA A 507 22.27 -5.36 21.20
C ALA A 507 23.52 -4.77 20.51
N SER A 508 23.87 -5.29 19.35
CA SER A 508 25.14 -4.94 18.68
C SER A 508 25.12 -5.19 17.16
N GLY A 509 25.96 -6.05 16.65
CA GLY A 509 26.17 -6.26 15.23
C GLY A 509 26.96 -5.12 14.59
N ARG A 510 26.65 -4.81 13.32
CA ARG A 510 27.35 -3.73 12.57
C ARG A 510 27.02 -2.31 13.07
N LEU A 511 26.06 -2.14 13.96
CA LEU A 511 25.78 -0.89 14.69
C LEU A 511 26.46 -0.84 16.06
N SER A 512 27.43 -1.72 16.32
CA SER A 512 28.07 -1.83 17.64
C SER A 512 28.79 -0.54 18.03
N SER A 513 28.70 -0.22 19.31
CA SER A 513 29.42 0.88 19.93
C SER A 513 30.00 0.44 21.27
N LYS A 514 31.04 1.10 21.73
CA LYS A 514 31.63 0.88 23.05
C LYS A 514 31.64 2.18 23.85
N LYS A 515 31.23 2.10 25.08
CA LYS A 515 31.38 3.18 26.08
C LYS A 515 32.85 3.23 26.50
N VAL A 516 33.47 4.39 26.33
CA VAL A 516 34.92 4.57 26.60
C VAL A 516 35.14 5.38 27.89
N ALA A 517 34.38 6.46 28.09
CA ALA A 517 34.42 7.30 29.30
C ALA A 517 33.12 8.08 29.44
N ASN A 518 32.73 8.44 30.67
CA ASN A 518 31.66 9.42 31.03
C ASN A 518 30.58 9.70 29.96
N ASP A 519 29.84 8.66 29.56
CA ASP A 519 28.80 8.69 28.50
C ASP A 519 29.30 8.97 27.06
N PHE A 520 30.59 8.88 26.85
CA PHE A 520 31.18 8.93 25.51
C PHE A 520 31.23 7.53 24.88
N PHE A 521 30.72 7.42 23.64
CA PHE A 521 30.64 6.17 22.90
C PHE A 521 31.43 6.29 21.58
N ILE A 522 32.24 5.27 21.29
CA ILE A 522 32.83 5.08 19.97
C ILE A 522 31.96 4.10 19.18
N GLN A 523 31.62 4.47 17.95
CA GLN A 523 30.93 3.59 17.02
C GLN A 523 31.95 2.62 16.40
N VAL A 524 32.04 1.42 16.98
CA VAL A 524 32.96 0.38 16.50
C VAL A 524 32.49 -0.22 15.18
N GLY A 525 31.17 -0.24 14.96
CA GLY A 525 30.56 -0.58 13.67
C GLY A 525 30.51 0.60 12.70
N THR A 526 29.40 0.77 11.98
CA THR A 526 29.18 1.94 11.13
C THR A 526 29.04 3.23 11.97
N LYS A 527 29.48 4.36 11.42
CA LYS A 527 29.36 5.67 12.07
C LYS A 527 28.05 6.37 11.80
N SER A 528 27.47 6.10 10.65
CA SER A 528 26.23 6.71 10.17
C SER A 528 25.38 5.70 9.41
N LEU A 529 24.12 6.06 9.16
CA LEU A 529 23.25 5.36 8.23
C LEU A 529 22.94 6.29 7.07
N ASP A 530 23.43 5.89 5.88
CA ASP A 530 23.36 6.69 4.67
C ASP A 530 22.42 6.07 3.64
N SER A 531 21.93 6.90 2.70
CA SER A 531 21.16 6.44 1.53
C SER A 531 19.95 5.56 1.89
N LEU A 532 19.24 5.90 2.97
CA LEU A 532 18.09 5.13 3.44
C LEU A 532 16.95 5.15 2.41
N PRO A 533 16.30 4.00 2.18
CA PRO A 533 15.15 3.95 1.28
C PRO A 533 13.96 4.74 1.83
N LYS A 534 13.19 5.35 0.95
CA LYS A 534 12.06 6.22 1.29
C LYS A 534 11.05 5.58 2.24
N TRP A 535 10.81 4.29 2.14
CA TRP A 535 9.86 3.59 3.01
C TRP A 535 10.29 3.54 4.49
N LEU A 536 11.59 3.78 4.80
CA LEU A 536 12.11 3.89 6.16
C LEU A 536 11.83 5.25 6.83
N GLU A 537 11.46 6.29 6.08
CA GLU A 537 11.28 7.66 6.60
C GLU A 537 10.43 7.72 7.87
N ARG A 538 9.37 6.89 8.00
CA ARG A 538 8.50 6.87 9.19
C ARG A 538 9.19 6.31 10.43
N TYR A 539 10.07 5.35 10.27
CA TYR A 539 10.88 4.77 11.35
C TYR A 539 11.97 5.76 11.76
N VAL A 540 12.61 6.37 10.80
CA VAL A 540 13.62 7.43 11.02
C VAL A 540 13.02 8.61 11.77
N ALA A 541 11.82 9.05 11.40
CA ALA A 541 11.12 10.13 12.10
C ALA A 541 10.87 9.79 13.58
N GLU A 542 10.56 8.52 13.88
CA GLU A 542 10.40 8.07 15.26
C GLU A 542 11.73 7.99 16.01
N TRP A 543 12.80 7.49 15.39
CA TRP A 543 14.13 7.46 15.98
C TRP A 543 14.67 8.86 16.31
N ILE A 544 14.39 9.86 15.45
CA ILE A 544 14.72 11.26 15.70
C ILE A 544 13.87 11.81 16.87
N ARG A 545 12.55 11.51 16.90
CA ARG A 545 11.64 11.94 17.98
C ARG A 545 12.07 11.40 19.34
N LEU A 546 12.59 10.16 19.36
CA LEU A 546 13.10 9.50 20.58
C LEU A 546 14.53 9.93 20.94
N ASP A 547 15.12 10.88 20.21
CA ASP A 547 16.48 11.36 20.43
C ASP A 547 17.57 10.29 20.28
N LEU A 548 17.29 9.22 19.52
CA LEU A 548 18.26 8.16 19.25
C LEU A 548 19.31 8.60 18.22
N VAL A 549 18.85 9.33 17.21
CA VAL A 549 19.66 9.82 16.08
C VAL A 549 19.27 11.24 15.68
N LYS A 550 20.14 11.88 14.93
CA LYS A 550 19.87 13.18 14.26
C LYS A 550 20.33 13.15 12.82
N MET A 551 19.71 14.01 11.99
CA MET A 551 20.16 14.24 10.62
C MET A 551 21.42 15.11 10.63
N ASN A 552 22.43 14.68 9.90
CA ASN A 552 23.59 15.47 9.53
C ASN A 552 23.74 15.40 8.01
N GLU A 553 23.39 16.48 7.31
CA GLU A 553 23.23 16.52 5.84
C GLU A 553 22.32 15.41 5.31
N LYS A 554 22.87 14.36 4.72
CA LYS A 554 22.12 13.21 4.16
C LYS A 554 22.28 11.94 4.99
N SER A 555 23.00 12.00 6.11
CA SER A 555 23.35 10.87 6.96
C SER A 555 22.61 10.95 8.30
N LEU A 556 22.21 9.81 8.84
CA LEU A 556 21.76 9.68 10.21
C LEU A 556 22.95 9.34 11.10
N ILE A 557 23.24 10.20 12.05
CA ILE A 557 24.27 9.98 13.06
C ILE A 557 23.65 9.78 14.43
N PRO A 558 24.25 8.96 15.31
CA PRO A 558 23.74 8.75 16.65
C PRO A 558 23.90 9.99 17.53
N ASN A 559 22.95 10.20 18.45
CA ASN A 559 23.15 11.16 19.54
C ASN A 559 24.07 10.59 20.65
N LYS A 560 23.97 9.29 20.91
CA LYS A 560 24.86 8.56 21.81
C LYS A 560 25.45 7.32 21.11
N SER A 561 24.59 6.38 20.71
CA SER A 561 24.98 5.10 20.15
C SER A 561 23.93 4.59 19.19
N LEU A 562 24.34 4.04 18.04
CA LEU A 562 23.43 3.39 17.10
C LEU A 562 22.80 2.10 17.69
N ASN A 563 23.38 1.51 18.73
CA ASN A 563 22.77 0.38 19.43
C ASN A 563 21.41 0.70 20.03
N GLU A 564 21.13 1.97 20.34
CA GLU A 564 19.83 2.37 20.89
C GLU A 564 18.69 2.11 19.91
N ILE A 565 18.94 2.18 18.60
CA ILE A 565 17.96 1.77 17.57
C ILE A 565 17.59 0.29 17.74
N ILE A 566 18.60 -0.58 17.90
CA ILE A 566 18.37 -2.03 18.05
C ILE A 566 17.61 -2.33 19.35
N LYS A 567 17.95 -1.64 20.45
CA LYS A 567 17.22 -1.79 21.71
C LYS A 567 15.76 -1.39 21.56
N HIS A 568 15.50 -0.26 20.92
CA HIS A 568 14.13 0.20 20.64
C HIS A 568 13.35 -0.80 19.76
N LEU A 569 13.96 -1.34 18.69
CA LEU A 569 13.32 -2.35 17.85
C LEU A 569 12.98 -3.64 18.62
N ASN A 570 13.77 -3.97 19.64
CA ASN A 570 13.64 -5.19 20.43
C ASN A 570 12.81 -5.03 21.72
N GLU A 571 12.23 -3.86 22.02
CA GLU A 571 11.50 -3.59 23.26
C GLU A 571 10.44 -4.66 23.61
N ASN A 572 9.78 -5.22 22.57
CA ASN A 572 8.74 -6.24 22.76
C ASN A 572 9.12 -7.59 22.11
N VAL A 573 10.38 -7.81 21.76
CA VAL A 573 10.87 -9.04 21.10
C VAL A 573 11.63 -9.89 22.11
N GLU A 574 11.39 -11.19 22.11
CA GLU A 574 12.21 -12.15 22.87
C GLU A 574 13.60 -12.29 22.24
N VAL A 575 14.66 -11.90 22.97
CA VAL A 575 16.04 -11.96 22.48
C VAL A 575 16.90 -12.78 23.44
N ASN A 576 17.51 -13.84 22.90
CA ASN A 576 18.42 -14.71 23.63
C ASN A 576 19.87 -14.32 23.29
N TYR A 577 20.49 -13.49 24.13
CA TYR A 577 21.89 -13.09 24.00
C TYR A 577 22.84 -14.14 24.55
N GLY A 578 24.10 -14.15 24.05
CA GLY A 578 25.14 -15.09 24.45
C GLY A 578 24.89 -16.52 23.93
N CYS A 579 23.98 -16.69 23.02
CA CYS A 579 23.53 -17.97 22.48
C CYS A 579 23.95 -18.12 21.02
N LYS A 580 24.91 -18.98 20.74
CA LYS A 580 25.41 -19.22 19.37
C LYS A 580 24.61 -20.33 18.70
N VAL A 581 23.92 -20.06 17.61
CA VAL A 581 23.38 -21.11 16.74
C VAL A 581 24.53 -21.73 15.97
N ILE A 582 24.63 -23.05 16.00
CA ILE A 582 25.73 -23.82 15.39
C ILE A 582 25.29 -24.67 14.22
N SER A 583 24.01 -25.04 14.12
CA SER A 583 23.48 -25.77 12.97
C SER A 583 22.00 -25.48 12.71
N LEU A 584 21.59 -25.69 11.46
CA LEU A 584 20.21 -25.67 10.97
C LEU A 584 19.94 -27.01 10.30
N ASP A 585 18.82 -27.64 10.66
CA ASP A 585 18.32 -28.85 10.02
C ASP A 585 16.89 -28.62 9.54
N GLU A 586 16.66 -28.65 8.23
CA GLU A 586 15.32 -28.57 7.65
C GLU A 586 14.61 -29.89 7.81
N GLN A 587 13.36 -29.85 8.27
CA GLN A 587 12.44 -30.97 8.43
C GLN A 587 11.18 -30.66 7.63
N ASP A 588 10.32 -31.66 7.35
CA ASP A 588 9.16 -31.54 6.45
C ASP A 588 8.34 -30.25 6.66
N ASP A 589 7.99 -29.92 7.91
CA ASP A 589 7.14 -28.75 8.25
C ASP A 589 7.80 -27.75 9.21
N SER A 590 9.07 -27.96 9.58
CA SER A 590 9.78 -27.13 10.57
C SER A 590 11.27 -27.08 10.30
N VAL A 591 11.93 -26.14 10.99
CA VAL A 591 13.38 -26.01 11.00
C VAL A 591 13.88 -26.19 12.43
N LYS A 592 14.75 -27.15 12.65
CA LYS A 592 15.45 -27.37 13.92
C LYS A 592 16.73 -26.54 13.94
N ILE A 593 16.92 -25.75 14.99
CA ILE A 593 18.19 -25.09 15.27
C ILE A 593 18.88 -25.74 16.47
N THR A 594 20.19 -25.88 16.43
CA THR A 594 21.02 -26.27 17.57
C THR A 594 21.74 -25.05 18.10
N VAL A 595 21.53 -24.78 19.39
CA VAL A 595 22.05 -23.59 20.06
C VAL A 595 23.07 -24.00 21.13
N ASP A 596 24.24 -23.40 21.09
CA ASP A 596 25.27 -23.46 22.12
C ASP A 596 25.17 -22.21 23.02
N ASN A 597 24.84 -22.42 24.30
CA ASN A 597 24.80 -21.36 25.32
C ASN A 597 26.01 -21.41 26.28
N LYS A 598 27.11 -22.04 25.87
CA LYS A 598 28.35 -22.30 26.60
C LYS A 598 28.28 -23.41 27.65
N ASP A 599 27.10 -23.72 28.21
CA ASP A 599 26.93 -24.73 29.26
C ASP A 599 26.31 -26.03 28.69
N SER A 600 25.54 -25.90 27.59
CA SER A 600 24.85 -27.03 26.99
C SER A 600 24.41 -26.75 25.54
N LEU A 601 24.31 -27.81 24.76
CA LEU A 601 23.66 -27.78 23.46
C LEU A 601 22.16 -28.05 23.63
N ARG A 602 21.34 -27.19 23.02
CA ARG A 602 19.88 -27.34 23.05
C ARG A 602 19.29 -27.19 21.64
N ASN A 603 18.25 -27.97 21.38
CA ASN A 603 17.51 -27.94 20.13
C ASN A 603 16.21 -27.17 20.30
N TYR A 604 15.89 -26.31 19.31
CA TYR A 604 14.63 -25.58 19.23
C TYR A 604 14.01 -25.78 17.86
N HIS A 605 12.69 -25.78 17.78
CA HIS A 605 11.95 -26.00 16.55
C HIS A 605 11.11 -24.76 16.21
N TYR A 606 11.13 -24.36 14.95
CA TYR A 606 10.44 -23.21 14.40
C TYR A 606 9.72 -23.59 13.11
N ASP A 607 8.57 -22.95 12.81
CA ASP A 607 7.94 -23.11 11.50
C ASP A 607 8.81 -22.53 10.38
N ARG A 608 9.58 -21.47 10.70
CA ARG A 608 10.51 -20.79 9.78
C ARG A 608 11.72 -20.25 10.54
N VAL A 609 12.83 -20.16 9.85
CA VAL A 609 14.04 -19.53 10.38
C VAL A 609 14.55 -18.47 9.40
N ILE A 610 14.98 -17.33 9.93
CA ILE A 610 15.63 -16.25 9.17
C ILE A 610 17.07 -16.14 9.65
N VAL A 611 18.02 -16.22 8.72
CA VAL A 611 19.45 -16.04 8.99
C VAL A 611 19.81 -14.59 8.65
N ALA A 612 20.09 -13.77 9.68
CA ALA A 612 20.42 -12.34 9.58
C ALA A 612 21.87 -12.09 10.03
N LEU A 613 22.79 -12.94 9.56
CA LEU A 613 24.21 -12.92 9.86
C LEU A 613 25.03 -12.33 8.70
N PRO A 614 26.30 -11.94 8.95
CA PRO A 614 27.28 -11.75 7.88
C PRO A 614 27.40 -13.00 7.02
N ILE A 615 27.73 -12.81 5.73
CA ILE A 615 27.62 -13.86 4.72
C ILE A 615 28.47 -15.10 5.03
N GLU A 616 29.68 -14.93 5.53
CA GLU A 616 30.56 -16.03 5.90
C GLU A 616 29.99 -16.89 7.01
N GLN A 617 29.39 -16.23 8.04
CA GLN A 617 28.73 -16.92 9.14
C GLN A 617 27.41 -17.58 8.71
N ALA A 618 26.73 -17.00 7.72
CA ALA A 618 25.53 -17.60 7.16
C ALA A 618 25.87 -18.86 6.36
N ILE A 619 26.93 -18.84 5.56
CA ILE A 619 27.44 -20.00 4.81
C ILE A 619 27.79 -21.16 5.76
N ASP A 620 28.51 -20.87 6.85
CA ASP A 620 28.89 -21.90 7.82
C ASP A 620 27.68 -22.62 8.44
N ILE A 621 26.63 -21.84 8.83
CA ILE A 621 25.44 -22.39 9.48
C ILE A 621 24.52 -23.10 8.47
N CYS A 622 24.46 -22.62 7.23
CA CYS A 622 23.62 -23.17 6.17
C CYS A 622 24.33 -24.24 5.33
N SER A 623 25.53 -24.65 5.70
CA SER A 623 26.36 -25.61 4.93
C SER A 623 25.70 -26.98 4.70
N SER A 624 24.75 -27.36 5.58
CA SER A 624 23.95 -28.58 5.44
C SER A 624 22.75 -28.44 4.48
N LEU A 625 22.46 -27.23 4.01
CA LEU A 625 21.33 -26.92 3.14
C LEU A 625 21.87 -26.69 1.70
N GLU A 626 21.15 -27.18 0.71
CA GLU A 626 21.45 -26.92 -0.72
C GLU A 626 21.06 -25.48 -1.10
N LEU A 627 21.69 -24.48 -0.47
CA LEU A 627 21.42 -23.06 -0.70
C LEU A 627 22.62 -22.41 -1.40
N GLU A 628 22.36 -21.73 -2.52
CA GLU A 628 23.33 -20.83 -3.14
C GLU A 628 23.30 -19.48 -2.41
N ILE A 629 24.36 -19.17 -1.67
CA ILE A 629 24.51 -17.89 -0.96
C ILE A 629 25.53 -17.05 -1.71
N PHE A 630 25.12 -15.88 -2.21
CA PHE A 630 25.97 -14.98 -2.97
C PHE A 630 26.25 -13.69 -2.21
N GLY A 631 27.45 -13.18 -2.34
CA GLY A 631 27.87 -11.86 -1.89
C GLY A 631 29.28 -11.89 -1.29
N GLU A 632 29.80 -10.71 -1.05
CA GLU A 632 31.11 -10.48 -0.44
C GLU A 632 30.92 -9.57 0.77
N SER A 633 31.75 -9.75 1.81
CA SER A 633 31.83 -8.81 2.92
C SER A 633 33.26 -8.32 3.09
N GLU A 634 33.37 -7.05 3.46
CA GLU A 634 34.66 -6.41 3.74
C GLU A 634 34.86 -6.28 5.25
N SER A 635 35.98 -6.74 5.74
CA SER A 635 36.33 -6.64 7.15
C SER A 635 37.15 -5.38 7.39
N THR A 636 36.86 -4.67 8.48
CA THR A 636 37.57 -3.46 8.88
C THR A 636 38.02 -3.58 10.33
N TRP A 637 39.28 -3.35 10.60
CA TRP A 637 39.81 -3.21 11.94
C TRP A 637 39.53 -1.81 12.48
N VAL A 638 39.12 -1.73 13.72
CA VAL A 638 38.89 -0.46 14.42
C VAL A 638 39.74 -0.43 15.67
N VAL A 639 40.72 0.46 15.67
CA VAL A 639 41.65 0.66 16.81
C VAL A 639 41.38 2.05 17.38
N TRP A 640 41.34 2.17 18.69
CA TRP A 640 41.18 3.47 19.37
C TRP A 640 41.97 3.53 20.67
N GLY A 641 42.38 4.72 21.05
CA GLY A 641 43.09 4.96 22.30
C GLY A 641 43.39 6.43 22.54
N PRO A 642 44.00 6.77 23.69
CA PRO A 642 44.49 8.11 23.95
C PRO A 642 45.49 8.55 22.90
N SER A 643 45.43 9.80 22.47
CA SER A 643 46.35 10.35 21.46
C SER A 643 46.79 11.76 21.86
N ASP A 644 48.10 12.01 21.66
CA ASP A 644 48.76 13.30 21.83
C ASP A 644 48.89 14.12 20.53
N ASN A 645 48.15 13.75 19.48
CA ASN A 645 48.10 14.41 18.16
C ASN A 645 49.39 14.29 17.30
N ASN A 646 50.33 13.44 17.66
CA ASN A 646 51.62 13.26 16.92
C ASN A 646 51.76 11.91 16.21
N HIS A 647 50.70 11.41 15.58
CA HIS A 647 50.78 10.14 14.86
C HIS A 647 50.90 10.33 13.36
N ASN A 648 51.90 9.71 12.74
CA ASN A 648 51.98 9.52 11.29
C ASN A 648 50.99 8.40 10.89
N ILE A 649 49.83 8.74 10.43
CA ILE A 649 48.81 7.80 9.97
C ILE A 649 48.96 7.65 8.46
N PRO A 650 49.09 6.42 7.91
CA PRO A 650 49.11 6.20 6.47
C PRO A 650 47.90 6.82 5.76
N GLU A 651 48.09 7.37 4.55
CA GLU A 651 47.06 8.08 3.80
C GLU A 651 45.86 7.19 3.44
N ASN A 652 46.04 5.88 3.34
CA ASN A 652 44.98 4.89 3.06
C ASN A 652 44.19 4.48 4.31
N TRP A 653 44.58 4.94 5.51
CA TRP A 653 43.85 4.66 6.74
C TRP A 653 42.91 5.80 7.12
N GLU A 654 41.66 5.50 7.42
CA GLU A 654 40.73 6.48 7.92
C GLU A 654 41.02 6.80 9.39
N SER A 655 41.22 8.06 9.72
CA SER A 655 41.41 8.51 11.09
C SER A 655 40.38 9.54 11.53
N TYR A 656 39.98 9.44 12.80
CA TYR A 656 38.96 10.31 13.39
C TYR A 656 39.34 10.74 14.79
N TYR A 657 39.51 12.03 14.99
CA TYR A 657 39.68 12.60 16.33
C TYR A 657 38.33 12.89 16.96
N HIS A 658 38.04 12.22 18.06
CA HIS A 658 36.82 12.41 18.83
C HIS A 658 37.03 13.50 19.89
N SER A 659 36.84 14.75 19.55
CA SER A 659 36.95 16.00 20.31
C SER A 659 38.28 16.24 21.04
N ILE A 660 38.65 17.50 21.14
CA ILE A 660 39.86 17.97 21.86
C ILE A 660 39.80 17.59 23.35
N ASP A 661 38.60 17.49 23.94
CA ASP A 661 38.39 17.20 25.35
C ASP A 661 38.50 15.68 25.71
N SER A 662 38.30 14.77 24.75
CA SER A 662 38.37 13.33 25.03
C SER A 662 39.79 12.74 24.80
N GLY A 663 40.61 13.38 24.00
CA GLY A 663 41.94 12.90 23.66
C GLY A 663 41.99 11.52 23.00
N ILE A 664 40.92 11.10 22.35
CA ILE A 664 40.78 9.77 21.77
C ILE A 664 40.91 9.85 20.24
N LEU A 665 41.85 9.06 19.70
CA LEU A 665 42.00 8.78 18.29
C LEU A 665 41.38 7.44 17.94
N GLU A 666 40.60 7.39 16.86
CA GLU A 666 40.10 6.18 16.23
C GLU A 666 40.72 6.02 14.84
N ILE A 667 41.23 4.83 14.54
CA ILE A 667 41.79 4.49 13.25
C ILE A 667 41.04 3.29 12.70
N ARG A 668 40.65 3.35 11.43
CA ARG A 668 40.01 2.27 10.69
C ARG A 668 40.92 1.81 9.57
N ILE A 669 41.10 0.52 9.51
CA ILE A 669 42.01 -0.12 8.54
C ILE A 669 41.25 -1.25 7.88
N LYS A 670 41.19 -1.25 6.56
CA LYS A 670 40.62 -2.37 5.81
C LYS A 670 41.56 -3.58 5.91
N ASN A 671 41.00 -4.78 5.91
CA ASN A 671 41.79 -6.00 6.10
C ASN A 671 42.85 -6.19 5.02
N ASP A 672 42.59 -5.73 3.79
CA ASP A 672 43.49 -5.81 2.65
C ASP A 672 44.64 -4.76 2.68
N ASP A 673 44.57 -3.80 3.63
CA ASP A 673 45.56 -2.74 3.82
C ASP A 673 46.56 -3.04 4.96
N ILE A 674 46.42 -4.21 5.62
CA ILE A 674 47.33 -4.72 6.64
C ILE A 674 48.34 -5.69 6.01
#